data_c2640807b6a08bdf0e5cdae2fa0c4515
#
_entry.id   c2640807b6a08bdf0e5cdae2fa0c4515
#
_cell.length_a   1.000
_cell.length_b   1.000
_cell.length_c   1.000
_cell.angle_alpha   90.00
_cell.angle_beta   90.00
_cell.angle_gamma   90.00
#
_symmetry.space_group_name_H-M   'P 1'
#
loop_
_entity.id
_entity.type
_entity.pdbx_description
1 polymer ?
#
loop_
_entity_poly.entity_id
_entity_poly.type
_entity_poly.pdbx_seq_one_letter_code
_entity_poly.pdbx_strand_id
1 'polypeptide(L)'
;MSCESDPYVFSTNTLPTDLRFLPPLANGLLGWRVYNNIMHMGGVYNGEGGRCHRADIPCPLAVNVETEEPAQHTYSLDTHTGIFTHTLSSASVTVSQSLYSHRYHSNLMVMEILLVRQQTSAEPNTVKLVSSFTPQSKDIIFESGPDYKGGRHIQGKTTSAEIPGGSCPTVHLVWTPISSTLTLLPEQSQARWGFILVVANSLDTAEANFDEGLNLMATGNLRPSHEKAWKELWLQSKVEVAGSERLCKALIGCMFYLLSAFPSIHDTSRSFGGVSPGGLSNGGDGQDYWGHVFWDQDIWMYPGIALFYPKLARAVLEYRVGTVDGAKDNAQKQGYKGLKFPWESAVSGREVCPEDIYGLQEIHINGDVTLAFQHYLYLTEDLSMFTEGRGSEVVYGVADYWVSRVTWNPEEQKYHLLGVMPPDEYYYNINNSVYTNTVAKFSLQFAVELADLLQHPAPKEWQEVSEHLKIPFDQESQYHPEFDGYLKGNPVKQADAVMLGYPLGLPMSPEIRRNDLEAYEPVTDPNGPAMTWGMFAVSWLELGEAEKAQHLLEKCFKNIQGPFQVWSESSDGSGAVNFLTGMGGFLQAVLFGYTGFRVQKKCLAFSPLLPNDISELCIRGVNYLGSQMDWLVRKDDVCIILREQASSAGNAKSYDLQVVLKSSGAKIPLTPGKPVTIPREPGYVCKVASTSTCWPF
;
A
#
# COMPACT_ATOMS: atom_id res chain seq x y z
N MET A 1 6.03 -6.78 37.96
CA MET A 1 5.43 -7.13 36.68
C MET A 1 5.42 -5.86 35.86
N SER A 2 6.36 -5.72 34.93
CA SER A 2 6.30 -4.63 33.93
C SER A 2 5.03 -4.86 33.10
N CYS A 3 4.12 -3.91 33.12
CA CYS A 3 3.01 -3.89 32.18
C CYS A 3 3.65 -3.82 30.80
N GLU A 4 3.65 -4.93 30.05
CA GLU A 4 4.07 -4.90 28.66
C GLU A 4 3.18 -3.88 27.96
N SER A 5 3.79 -2.86 27.36
CA SER A 5 3.05 -1.83 26.63
C SER A 5 2.36 -2.50 25.45
N ASP A 6 1.10 -2.17 25.23
CA ASP A 6 0.33 -2.65 24.07
C ASP A 6 1.11 -2.32 22.78
N PRO A 7 1.52 -3.33 21.98
CA PRO A 7 2.32 -3.09 20.78
C PRO A 7 1.58 -2.32 19.68
N TYR A 8 0.26 -2.18 19.80
CA TYR A 8 -0.58 -1.39 18.88
C TYR A 8 -0.64 0.10 19.24
N VAL A 9 -0.13 0.50 20.41
CA VAL A 9 -0.13 1.90 20.85
C VAL A 9 1.29 2.46 20.79
N PHE A 10 1.51 3.41 19.88
CA PHE A 10 2.78 4.12 19.74
C PHE A 10 2.68 5.44 20.51
N SER A 11 3.50 5.60 21.55
CA SER A 11 3.40 6.77 22.44
C SER A 11 4.74 7.39 22.75
N THR A 12 4.71 8.72 23.04
CA THR A 12 5.86 9.52 23.47
C THR A 12 5.41 10.71 24.28
N ASN A 13 6.32 11.25 25.10
CA ASN A 13 6.10 12.51 25.82
C ASN A 13 6.63 13.74 25.06
N THR A 14 7.35 13.53 23.96
CA THR A 14 7.94 14.59 23.15
C THR A 14 7.72 14.28 21.67
N LEU A 15 7.17 15.24 20.94
CA LEU A 15 6.99 15.09 19.50
C LEU A 15 8.35 15.04 18.77
N PRO A 16 8.44 14.38 17.61
CA PRO A 16 9.62 14.44 16.76
C PRO A 16 9.99 15.89 16.43
N THR A 17 11.29 16.19 16.45
CA THR A 17 11.83 17.50 16.02
C THR A 17 11.66 17.70 14.53
N ASP A 18 11.77 16.66 13.74
CA ASP A 18 11.40 16.67 12.33
C ASP A 18 9.90 16.38 12.20
N LEU A 19 9.15 17.41 11.86
CA LEU A 19 7.69 17.34 11.76
C LEU A 19 7.20 16.43 10.64
N ARG A 20 8.07 16.02 9.72
CA ARG A 20 7.73 15.02 8.69
C ARG A 20 7.41 13.65 9.29
N PHE A 21 7.93 13.35 10.48
CA PHE A 21 7.70 12.10 11.19
C PHE A 21 6.56 12.14 12.21
N LEU A 22 5.76 13.20 12.20
CA LEU A 22 4.46 13.19 12.86
C LEU A 22 3.54 12.16 12.17
N PRO A 23 2.66 11.48 12.93
CA PRO A 23 1.88 10.39 12.34
C PRO A 23 0.91 10.88 11.27
N PRO A 24 0.90 10.24 10.09
CA PRO A 24 -0.14 10.44 9.11
C PRO A 24 -1.45 9.80 9.56
N LEU A 25 -2.55 10.51 9.37
CA LEU A 25 -3.91 10.02 9.55
C LEU A 25 -4.61 10.03 8.21
N ALA A 26 -5.01 8.86 7.73
CA ALA A 26 -5.68 8.72 6.45
C ALA A 26 -6.78 7.66 6.49
N ASN A 27 -7.67 7.68 5.49
CA ASN A 27 -8.81 6.77 5.42
C ASN A 27 -9.08 6.22 4.01
N GLY A 28 -8.11 6.38 3.10
CA GLY A 28 -8.21 5.95 1.71
C GLY A 28 -8.75 7.02 0.75
N LEU A 29 -9.32 8.11 1.25
CA LEU A 29 -9.75 9.26 0.47
C LEU A 29 -9.09 10.55 0.95
N LEU A 30 -9.10 10.81 2.25
CA LEU A 30 -8.49 11.98 2.88
C LEU A 30 -7.25 11.56 3.65
N GLY A 31 -6.22 12.39 3.60
CA GLY A 31 -5.00 12.20 4.35
C GLY A 31 -4.45 13.50 4.91
N TRP A 32 -3.92 13.42 6.13
CA TRP A 32 -3.45 14.53 6.89
C TRP A 32 -2.33 14.12 7.84
N ARG A 33 -1.28 14.91 7.93
CA ARG A 33 -0.28 14.73 8.97
C ARG A 33 -0.71 15.56 10.18
N VAL A 34 -0.70 14.94 11.36
CA VAL A 34 -1.11 15.61 12.61
C VAL A 34 -0.48 17.00 12.72
N TYR A 35 -1.30 18.00 13.06
CA TYR A 35 -0.96 19.42 13.17
C TYR A 35 -0.48 20.14 11.90
N ASN A 36 -0.42 19.48 10.76
CA ASN A 36 -0.15 20.18 9.51
C ASN A 36 -1.35 21.06 9.11
N ASN A 37 -1.10 22.24 8.59
CA ASN A 37 -2.15 23.12 8.05
C ASN A 37 -2.61 22.72 6.64
N ILE A 38 -2.00 21.71 6.03
CA ILE A 38 -2.32 21.15 4.72
C ILE A 38 -2.75 19.71 4.87
N MET A 39 -3.79 19.35 4.13
CA MET A 39 -4.29 17.99 3.92
C MET A 39 -4.46 17.73 2.43
N HIS A 40 -4.71 16.48 2.06
CA HIS A 40 -4.92 16.08 0.68
C HIS A 40 -6.16 15.20 0.52
N MET A 41 -6.72 15.21 -0.69
CA MET A 41 -7.80 14.34 -1.10
C MET A 41 -7.36 13.50 -2.31
N GLY A 42 -7.63 12.21 -2.28
CA GLY A 42 -7.38 11.30 -3.39
C GLY A 42 -8.11 11.77 -4.66
N GLY A 43 -7.39 11.78 -5.77
CA GLY A 43 -7.93 12.21 -7.07
C GLY A 43 -7.98 13.72 -7.31
N VAL A 44 -7.50 14.55 -6.38
CA VAL A 44 -7.44 16.01 -6.55
C VAL A 44 -5.99 16.42 -6.80
N TYR A 45 -5.69 16.72 -8.07
CA TYR A 45 -4.37 17.13 -8.55
C TYR A 45 -4.43 18.50 -9.20
N ASN A 46 -3.33 19.24 -9.12
CA ASN A 46 -3.12 20.54 -9.75
C ASN A 46 -1.89 20.47 -10.66
N GLY A 47 -1.97 21.09 -11.84
CA GLY A 47 -0.86 21.15 -12.77
C GLY A 47 -1.01 20.18 -13.95
N GLU A 48 -0.32 20.52 -15.06
CA GLU A 48 -0.32 19.79 -16.31
C GLU A 48 1.01 19.06 -16.52
N GLY A 49 0.96 17.80 -16.99
CA GLY A 49 2.14 16.99 -17.29
C GLY A 49 3.12 16.95 -16.12
N GLY A 50 4.41 17.16 -16.35
CA GLY A 50 5.44 17.12 -15.32
C GLY A 50 5.37 18.20 -14.22
N ARG A 51 4.32 19.01 -14.17
CA ARG A 51 4.01 19.91 -13.04
C ARG A 51 2.82 19.42 -12.22
N CYS A 52 2.20 18.33 -12.63
CA CYS A 52 1.09 17.74 -11.92
C CYS A 52 1.54 17.31 -10.51
N HIS A 53 0.77 17.64 -9.51
CA HIS A 53 1.01 17.25 -8.12
C HIS A 53 -0.32 17.21 -7.36
N ARG A 54 -0.37 16.49 -6.26
CA ARG A 54 -1.55 16.47 -5.41
C ARG A 54 -1.80 17.85 -4.83
N ALA A 55 -3.02 18.38 -4.98
CA ALA A 55 -3.35 19.75 -4.58
C ALA A 55 -3.37 19.91 -3.07
N ASP A 56 -2.76 20.99 -2.57
CA ASP A 56 -2.79 21.38 -1.17
C ASP A 56 -4.18 21.87 -0.78
N ILE A 57 -4.79 21.26 0.23
CA ILE A 57 -6.09 21.65 0.79
C ILE A 57 -5.87 22.15 2.21
N PRO A 58 -6.33 23.38 2.57
CA PRO A 58 -6.15 23.90 3.92
C PRO A 58 -6.99 23.10 4.93
N CYS A 59 -6.42 22.80 6.11
CA CYS A 59 -7.04 21.97 7.13
C CYS A 59 -7.57 22.80 8.31
N PRO A 60 -8.90 23.02 8.46
CA PRO A 60 -9.47 23.71 9.61
C PRO A 60 -9.22 23.04 10.96
N LEU A 61 -8.91 21.73 10.97
CA LEU A 61 -8.64 20.96 12.19
C LEU A 61 -7.16 21.06 12.65
N ALA A 62 -6.32 21.84 11.97
CA ALA A 62 -4.94 22.12 12.38
C ALA A 62 -4.94 23.05 13.61
N VAL A 63 -5.24 22.47 14.78
CA VAL A 63 -5.44 23.18 16.05
C VAL A 63 -4.56 22.56 17.12
N ASN A 64 -3.77 23.41 17.81
CA ASN A 64 -3.06 23.05 19.02
C ASN A 64 -3.86 23.42 20.26
N VAL A 65 -3.79 22.60 21.31
CA VAL A 65 -4.43 22.86 22.60
C VAL A 65 -3.37 23.35 23.56
N GLU A 66 -3.64 24.46 24.25
CA GLU A 66 -2.75 25.08 25.23
C GLU A 66 -3.49 25.28 26.57
N THR A 67 -2.76 25.07 27.66
CA THR A 67 -3.20 25.35 29.04
C THR A 67 -2.37 26.48 29.62
N GLU A 68 -2.94 27.28 30.52
CA GLU A 68 -2.21 28.33 31.24
C GLU A 68 -1.25 27.76 32.28
N GLU A 69 -1.63 26.60 32.86
CA GLU A 69 -0.80 25.89 33.82
C GLU A 69 0.24 25.00 33.12
N PRO A 70 1.41 24.81 33.72
CA PRO A 70 2.37 23.79 33.27
C PRO A 70 1.70 22.41 33.20
N ALA A 71 1.86 21.73 32.09
CA ALA A 71 1.25 20.40 31.86
C ALA A 71 2.28 19.37 31.40
N GLN A 72 2.04 18.12 31.77
CA GLN A 72 2.73 16.99 31.18
C GLN A 72 2.02 16.62 29.87
N HIS A 73 2.81 16.36 28.84
CA HIS A 73 2.31 15.99 27.53
C HIS A 73 2.52 14.50 27.29
N THR A 74 1.52 13.85 26.72
CA THR A 74 1.60 12.51 26.17
C THR A 74 0.92 12.49 24.80
N TYR A 75 1.64 11.98 23.82
CA TYR A 75 1.16 11.83 22.47
C TYR A 75 1.11 10.34 22.13
N SER A 76 -0.02 9.87 21.65
CA SER A 76 -0.21 8.45 21.33
C SER A 76 -0.98 8.27 20.02
N LEU A 77 -0.56 7.30 19.23
CA LEU A 77 -1.29 6.77 18.09
C LEU A 77 -1.74 5.35 18.45
N ASP A 78 -3.04 5.17 18.61
CA ASP A 78 -3.65 3.84 18.78
C ASP A 78 -4.00 3.29 17.40
N THR A 79 -3.25 2.31 16.95
CA THR A 79 -3.44 1.68 15.64
C THR A 79 -4.64 0.73 15.60
N HIS A 80 -5.15 0.25 16.75
CA HIS A 80 -6.41 -0.51 16.79
C HIS A 80 -7.58 0.31 16.27
N THR A 81 -7.56 1.60 16.60
CA THR A 81 -8.66 2.53 16.34
C THR A 81 -8.32 3.59 15.28
N GLY A 82 -7.06 3.73 14.90
CA GLY A 82 -6.63 4.78 13.98
C GLY A 82 -6.80 6.19 14.53
N ILE A 83 -6.68 6.35 15.85
CA ILE A 83 -6.87 7.62 16.57
C ILE A 83 -5.55 8.09 17.14
N PHE A 84 -5.17 9.32 16.81
CA PHE A 84 -4.11 10.03 17.50
C PHE A 84 -4.70 10.81 18.66
N THR A 85 -4.07 10.73 19.83
CA THR A 85 -4.49 11.45 21.04
C THR A 85 -3.32 12.22 21.64
N HIS A 86 -3.51 13.51 21.85
CA HIS A 86 -2.65 14.37 22.66
C HIS A 86 -3.30 14.59 24.01
N THR A 87 -2.66 14.16 25.07
CA THR A 87 -3.12 14.38 26.43
C THR A 87 -2.21 15.39 27.14
N LEU A 88 -2.82 16.44 27.70
CA LEU A 88 -2.17 17.40 28.57
C LEU A 88 -2.72 17.19 30.00
N SER A 89 -1.83 16.96 30.95
CA SER A 89 -2.21 16.78 32.37
C SER A 89 -1.58 17.88 33.20
N SER A 90 -2.42 18.80 33.71
CA SER A 90 -2.05 19.82 34.68
C SER A 90 -2.57 19.47 36.08
N ALA A 91 -2.30 20.33 37.07
CA ALA A 91 -2.81 20.12 38.41
C ALA A 91 -4.34 20.24 38.51
N SER A 92 -4.96 21.08 37.68
CA SER A 92 -6.39 21.38 37.73
C SER A 92 -7.23 20.61 36.72
N VAL A 93 -6.71 20.31 35.54
CA VAL A 93 -7.43 19.71 34.43
C VAL A 93 -6.56 18.77 33.61
N THR A 94 -7.16 17.69 33.14
CA THR A 94 -6.63 16.88 32.06
C THR A 94 -7.41 17.15 30.77
N VAL A 95 -6.69 17.41 29.70
CA VAL A 95 -7.23 17.66 28.35
C VAL A 95 -6.80 16.53 27.43
N SER A 96 -7.75 15.93 26.72
CA SER A 96 -7.46 14.94 25.69
C SER A 96 -7.99 15.43 24.34
N GLN A 97 -7.10 15.70 23.39
CA GLN A 97 -7.44 16.01 22.00
C GLN A 97 -7.27 14.75 21.17
N SER A 98 -8.34 14.25 20.59
CA SER A 98 -8.33 13.09 19.68
C SER A 98 -8.57 13.54 18.25
N LEU A 99 -7.73 13.04 17.32
CA LEU A 99 -7.73 13.37 15.89
C LEU A 99 -7.82 12.08 15.08
N TYR A 100 -8.72 12.04 14.09
CA TYR A 100 -8.83 10.90 13.18
C TYR A 100 -9.49 11.24 11.85
N SER A 101 -9.06 10.57 10.78
CA SER A 101 -9.74 10.52 9.49
C SER A 101 -10.74 9.36 9.54
N HIS A 102 -12.04 9.65 9.42
CA HIS A 102 -13.09 8.67 9.70
C HIS A 102 -13.07 7.49 8.73
N ARG A 103 -12.86 6.26 9.21
CA ARG A 103 -12.62 5.11 8.35
C ARG A 103 -13.85 4.61 7.60
N TYR A 104 -15.06 4.80 8.16
CA TYR A 104 -16.31 4.41 7.51
C TYR A 104 -16.82 5.52 6.56
N HIS A 105 -16.84 6.77 7.01
CA HIS A 105 -17.27 7.94 6.25
C HIS A 105 -16.05 8.67 5.71
N SER A 106 -15.58 8.28 4.53
CA SER A 106 -14.27 8.69 3.99
C SER A 106 -14.12 10.18 3.71
N ASN A 107 -15.23 10.90 3.52
CA ASN A 107 -15.23 12.38 3.37
C ASN A 107 -15.07 13.14 4.70
N LEU A 108 -15.00 12.44 5.86
CA LEU A 108 -15.10 13.04 7.18
C LEU A 108 -13.78 12.97 7.95
N MET A 109 -13.34 14.10 8.49
CA MET A 109 -12.26 14.20 9.49
C MET A 109 -12.82 14.75 10.79
N VAL A 110 -12.24 14.33 11.92
CA VAL A 110 -12.79 14.61 13.25
C VAL A 110 -11.69 15.04 14.21
N MET A 111 -12.03 16.04 15.03
CA MET A 111 -11.33 16.42 16.25
C MET A 111 -12.30 16.36 17.42
N GLU A 112 -11.96 15.63 18.47
CA GLU A 112 -12.70 15.62 19.74
C GLU A 112 -11.80 16.14 20.84
N ILE A 113 -12.34 16.96 21.75
CA ILE A 113 -11.63 17.47 22.91
C ILE A 113 -12.45 17.13 24.16
N LEU A 114 -11.79 16.45 25.11
CA LEU A 114 -12.34 16.09 26.41
C LEU A 114 -11.55 16.81 27.49
N LEU A 115 -12.25 17.59 28.33
CA LEU A 115 -11.71 18.17 29.55
C LEU A 115 -12.24 17.39 30.77
N VAL A 116 -11.34 16.98 31.64
CA VAL A 116 -11.65 16.28 32.90
C VAL A 116 -11.01 17.04 34.05
N ARG A 117 -11.82 17.49 35.02
CA ARG A 117 -11.38 18.20 36.22
C ARG A 117 -10.61 17.27 37.15
N GLN A 118 -9.44 17.69 37.60
CA GLN A 118 -8.59 16.91 38.50
C GLN A 118 -8.78 17.27 39.97
N GLN A 119 -9.12 18.54 40.24
CA GLN A 119 -9.37 19.03 41.61
C GLN A 119 -10.67 19.80 41.64
N THR A 120 -11.45 19.63 42.72
CA THR A 120 -12.66 20.44 42.96
C THR A 120 -12.25 21.91 43.10
N SER A 121 -12.83 22.75 42.26
CA SER A 121 -12.56 24.19 42.24
C SER A 121 -13.86 24.95 42.00
N ALA A 122 -13.98 26.11 42.63
CA ALA A 122 -15.08 27.07 42.39
C ALA A 122 -14.85 27.87 41.08
N GLU A 123 -13.63 27.79 40.53
CA GLU A 123 -13.27 28.49 39.29
C GLU A 123 -13.41 27.57 38.09
N PRO A 124 -13.77 28.12 36.92
CA PRO A 124 -13.83 27.37 35.68
C PRO A 124 -12.39 27.00 35.18
N ASN A 125 -12.26 25.87 34.50
CA ASN A 125 -11.02 25.55 33.77
C ASN A 125 -11.19 25.93 32.28
N THR A 126 -10.31 26.78 31.79
CA THR A 126 -10.31 27.23 30.38
C THR A 126 -9.04 26.78 29.67
N VAL A 127 -9.20 26.27 28.46
CA VAL A 127 -8.10 25.89 27.57
C VAL A 127 -8.19 26.73 26.29
N LYS A 128 -7.05 27.06 25.72
CA LYS A 128 -6.95 27.79 24.45
C LYS A 128 -6.81 26.83 23.28
N LEU A 129 -7.49 27.15 22.19
CA LEU A 129 -7.37 26.46 20.92
C LEU A 129 -6.68 27.41 19.92
N VAL A 130 -5.47 27.06 19.54
CA VAL A 130 -4.64 27.85 18.63
C VAL A 130 -4.67 27.23 17.26
N SER A 131 -5.39 27.87 16.34
CA SER A 131 -5.52 27.40 14.94
C SER A 131 -4.46 28.04 14.06
N SER A 132 -3.82 27.25 13.20
CA SER A 132 -2.95 27.70 12.11
C SER A 132 -3.69 27.78 10.75
N PHE A 133 -4.99 27.52 10.74
CA PHE A 133 -5.80 27.50 9.53
C PHE A 133 -5.90 28.89 8.88
N THR A 134 -5.67 28.91 7.58
CA THR A 134 -6.02 30.01 6.66
C THR A 134 -6.76 29.41 5.47
N PRO A 135 -7.85 30.04 4.97
CA PRO A 135 -8.63 29.51 3.84
C PRO A 135 -7.91 29.80 2.50
N GLN A 136 -6.62 29.49 2.43
CA GLN A 136 -5.77 29.78 1.27
C GLN A 136 -4.99 28.53 0.86
N SER A 137 -4.83 28.36 -0.44
CA SER A 137 -4.00 27.34 -1.06
C SER A 137 -3.23 27.94 -2.23
N LYS A 138 -2.04 27.42 -2.50
CA LYS A 138 -1.28 27.76 -3.72
C LYS A 138 -1.88 27.08 -4.96
N ASP A 139 -2.62 26.00 -4.78
CA ASP A 139 -3.11 25.10 -5.83
C ASP A 139 -4.60 25.28 -6.13
N ILE A 140 -5.37 25.81 -5.18
CA ILE A 140 -6.82 25.95 -5.27
C ILE A 140 -7.23 27.39 -4.97
N ILE A 141 -8.04 27.98 -5.84
CA ILE A 141 -8.62 29.29 -5.59
C ILE A 141 -9.92 29.07 -4.84
N PHE A 142 -9.88 29.33 -3.53
CA PHE A 142 -11.05 29.24 -2.64
C PHE A 142 -11.83 30.54 -2.56
N GLU A 143 -13.14 30.41 -2.48
CA GLU A 143 -14.10 31.46 -2.17
C GLU A 143 -15.04 31.01 -1.05
N SER A 144 -15.57 31.97 -0.30
CA SER A 144 -16.56 31.67 0.74
C SER A 144 -17.88 31.25 0.09
N GLY A 145 -18.38 30.10 0.48
CA GLY A 145 -19.74 29.67 0.19
C GLY A 145 -20.72 30.11 1.30
N PRO A 146 -22.02 29.87 1.12
CA PRO A 146 -23.00 30.09 2.19
C PRO A 146 -22.76 29.09 3.34
N ASP A 147 -22.82 29.59 4.57
CA ASP A 147 -22.79 28.71 5.76
C ASP A 147 -23.90 27.67 5.68
N TYR A 148 -23.61 26.43 6.06
CA TYR A 148 -24.57 25.32 5.97
C TYR A 148 -24.82 24.70 7.34
N LYS A 149 -26.08 24.77 7.85
CA LYS A 149 -26.50 24.23 9.16
C LYS A 149 -25.56 24.58 10.33
N GLY A 150 -25.07 25.82 10.35
CA GLY A 150 -24.13 26.32 11.35
C GLY A 150 -22.66 25.97 11.06
N GLY A 151 -22.37 25.20 10.04
CA GLY A 151 -21.01 24.95 9.55
C GLY A 151 -20.51 26.05 8.62
N ARG A 152 -19.22 26.33 8.65
CA ARG A 152 -18.54 27.21 7.69
C ARG A 152 -18.33 26.46 6.39
N HIS A 153 -18.39 27.14 5.25
CA HIS A 153 -18.18 26.57 3.93
C HIS A 153 -17.24 27.44 3.08
N ILE A 154 -16.27 26.79 2.46
CA ILE A 154 -15.50 27.32 1.34
C ILE A 154 -15.53 26.33 0.19
N GLN A 155 -15.44 26.84 -1.03
CA GLN A 155 -15.35 26.04 -2.25
C GLN A 155 -14.29 26.61 -3.17
N GLY A 156 -13.67 25.75 -4.00
CA GLY A 156 -12.65 26.20 -4.93
C GLY A 156 -12.40 25.21 -6.03
N LYS A 157 -11.60 25.64 -7.00
CA LYS A 157 -11.10 24.80 -8.08
C LYS A 157 -9.59 24.88 -8.14
N THR A 158 -8.95 23.79 -8.58
CA THR A 158 -7.51 23.83 -8.86
C THR A 158 -7.22 24.87 -9.94
N THR A 159 -6.00 25.43 -9.88
CA THR A 159 -5.57 26.49 -10.81
C THR A 159 -5.25 25.97 -12.20
N SER A 160 -4.93 24.67 -12.32
CA SER A 160 -4.57 24.02 -13.58
C SER A 160 -5.12 22.60 -13.63
N ALA A 161 -5.65 22.21 -14.77
CA ALA A 161 -6.09 20.84 -15.00
C ALA A 161 -4.89 19.93 -15.33
N GLU A 162 -4.99 18.63 -15.04
CA GLU A 162 -4.00 17.63 -15.43
C GLU A 162 -3.85 17.50 -16.95
N ILE A 163 -4.97 17.62 -17.67
CA ILE A 163 -5.03 17.52 -19.13
C ILE A 163 -5.25 18.90 -19.72
N PRO A 164 -4.50 19.30 -20.77
CA PRO A 164 -4.71 20.55 -21.48
C PRO A 164 -6.17 20.73 -21.91
N GLY A 165 -6.81 21.83 -21.51
CA GLY A 165 -8.19 22.12 -21.81
C GLY A 165 -9.22 21.24 -21.06
N GLY A 166 -8.79 20.41 -20.13
CA GLY A 166 -9.63 19.64 -19.24
C GLY A 166 -10.29 20.46 -18.13
N SER A 167 -11.15 19.84 -17.34
CA SER A 167 -11.80 20.46 -16.19
C SER A 167 -10.88 20.42 -14.96
N CYS A 168 -10.77 21.53 -14.25
CA CYS A 168 -10.13 21.59 -12.95
C CYS A 168 -11.00 20.94 -11.88
N PRO A 169 -10.48 20.04 -11.04
CA PRO A 169 -11.20 19.47 -9.91
C PRO A 169 -11.78 20.56 -9.01
N THR A 170 -13.01 20.33 -8.54
CA THR A 170 -13.68 21.20 -7.55
C THR A 170 -13.53 20.57 -6.17
N VAL A 171 -13.33 21.39 -5.15
CA VAL A 171 -13.23 20.98 -3.73
C VAL A 171 -14.15 21.84 -2.89
N HIS A 172 -14.96 21.20 -2.04
CA HIS A 172 -15.80 21.82 -1.04
C HIS A 172 -15.33 21.39 0.35
N LEU A 173 -15.14 22.36 1.24
CA LEU A 173 -14.88 22.15 2.65
C LEU A 173 -16.06 22.69 3.45
N VAL A 174 -16.65 21.83 4.30
CA VAL A 174 -17.68 22.24 5.27
C VAL A 174 -17.25 21.77 6.65
N TRP A 175 -17.16 22.69 7.62
CA TRP A 175 -16.69 22.34 8.97
C TRP A 175 -17.42 23.06 10.08
N THR A 176 -17.48 22.45 11.26
CA THR A 176 -18.01 23.07 12.47
C THR A 176 -17.08 24.19 12.94
N PRO A 177 -17.58 25.39 13.27
CA PRO A 177 -16.76 26.48 13.80
C PRO A 177 -16.01 26.08 15.06
N ILE A 178 -14.72 26.44 15.15
CA ILE A 178 -13.87 26.14 16.29
C ILE A 178 -13.66 27.43 17.09
N SER A 179 -14.11 27.42 18.36
CA SER A 179 -13.91 28.53 19.30
C SER A 179 -12.44 28.63 19.68
N SER A 180 -11.94 29.83 19.97
CA SER A 180 -10.56 30.04 20.46
C SER A 180 -10.33 29.54 21.88
N THR A 181 -11.40 29.26 22.64
CA THR A 181 -11.34 28.75 24.01
C THR A 181 -12.47 27.76 24.26
N LEU A 182 -12.19 26.78 25.13
CA LEU A 182 -13.19 25.88 25.71
C LEU A 182 -13.15 25.98 27.25
N THR A 183 -14.32 26.01 27.87
CA THR A 183 -14.44 26.22 29.32
C THR A 183 -15.24 25.09 29.95
N LEU A 184 -14.65 24.47 30.99
CA LEU A 184 -15.31 23.53 31.88
C LEU A 184 -15.81 24.28 33.09
N LEU A 185 -17.14 24.38 33.25
CA LEU A 185 -17.77 25.13 34.31
C LEU A 185 -17.49 24.50 35.71
N PRO A 186 -17.56 25.28 36.80
CA PRO A 186 -17.21 24.79 38.15
C PRO A 186 -17.97 23.53 38.58
N GLU A 187 -19.25 23.43 38.21
CA GLU A 187 -20.16 22.33 38.55
C GLU A 187 -19.93 21.06 37.69
N GLN A 188 -19.16 21.19 36.63
CA GLN A 188 -18.89 20.07 35.71
C GLN A 188 -17.63 19.32 36.11
N SER A 189 -17.71 18.00 36.21
CA SER A 189 -16.54 17.13 36.35
C SER A 189 -15.80 16.89 35.02
N GLN A 190 -16.52 16.93 33.89
CA GLN A 190 -15.99 16.78 32.54
C GLN A 190 -16.90 17.45 31.52
N ALA A 191 -16.33 17.79 30.37
CA ALA A 191 -17.07 18.23 29.18
C ALA A 191 -16.35 17.78 27.91
N ARG A 192 -17.11 17.51 26.85
CA ARG A 192 -16.63 17.05 25.57
C ARG A 192 -17.14 17.94 24.44
N TRP A 193 -16.27 18.25 23.49
CA TRP A 193 -16.59 18.95 22.25
C TRP A 193 -16.15 18.12 21.07
N GLY A 194 -16.98 18.08 20.03
CA GLY A 194 -16.67 17.44 18.74
C GLY A 194 -16.64 18.47 17.63
N PHE A 195 -15.68 18.35 16.74
CA PHE A 195 -15.52 19.19 15.55
C PHE A 195 -15.35 18.27 14.36
N ILE A 196 -16.12 18.52 13.29
CA ILE A 196 -16.05 17.76 12.05
C ILE A 196 -15.66 18.65 10.89
N LEU A 197 -14.92 18.07 9.97
CA LEU A 197 -14.58 18.64 8.67
C LEU A 197 -14.98 17.63 7.59
N VAL A 198 -15.74 18.09 6.62
CA VAL A 198 -16.05 17.34 5.40
C VAL A 198 -15.30 17.95 4.23
N VAL A 199 -14.67 17.09 3.42
CA VAL A 199 -14.06 17.45 2.14
C VAL A 199 -14.65 16.59 1.04
N ALA A 200 -15.15 17.23 -0.01
CA ALA A 200 -15.82 16.57 -1.12
C ALA A 200 -15.58 17.29 -2.46
N ASN A 201 -15.84 16.59 -3.56
CA ASN A 201 -15.70 17.12 -4.92
C ASN A 201 -17.00 17.76 -5.46
N SER A 202 -18.09 17.70 -4.72
CA SER A 202 -19.37 18.34 -5.05
C SER A 202 -20.05 18.89 -3.79
N LEU A 203 -20.89 19.91 -3.98
CA LEU A 203 -21.66 20.52 -2.89
C LEU A 203 -22.63 19.51 -2.27
N ASP A 204 -23.37 18.77 -3.10
CA ASP A 204 -24.35 17.78 -2.62
C ASP A 204 -23.68 16.71 -1.74
N THR A 205 -22.51 16.23 -2.15
CA THR A 205 -21.71 15.25 -1.36
C THR A 205 -21.22 15.90 -0.06
N ALA A 206 -20.77 17.15 -0.09
CA ALA A 206 -20.30 17.86 1.08
C ALA A 206 -21.43 18.05 2.11
N GLU A 207 -22.61 18.54 1.68
CA GLU A 207 -23.77 18.75 2.52
C GLU A 207 -24.31 17.45 3.11
N ALA A 208 -24.44 16.39 2.30
CA ALA A 208 -24.91 15.08 2.75
C ALA A 208 -24.00 14.46 3.82
N ASN A 209 -22.67 14.54 3.61
CA ASN A 209 -21.70 14.01 4.59
C ASN A 209 -21.61 14.89 5.85
N PHE A 210 -21.83 16.21 5.74
CA PHE A 210 -21.90 17.08 6.89
C PHE A 210 -23.14 16.80 7.75
N ASP A 211 -24.29 16.59 7.12
CA ASP A 211 -25.53 16.18 7.79
C ASP A 211 -25.34 14.86 8.54
N GLU A 212 -24.73 13.87 7.90
CA GLU A 212 -24.44 12.59 8.53
C GLU A 212 -23.45 12.74 9.69
N GLY A 213 -22.41 13.55 9.55
CA GLY A 213 -21.46 13.86 10.61
C GLY A 213 -22.13 14.51 11.83
N LEU A 214 -23.03 15.48 11.62
CA LEU A 214 -23.82 16.10 12.68
C LEU A 214 -24.76 15.09 13.36
N ASN A 215 -25.40 14.20 12.59
CA ASN A 215 -26.26 13.14 13.10
C ASN A 215 -25.46 12.15 13.98
N LEU A 216 -24.29 11.73 13.52
CA LEU A 216 -23.39 10.84 14.26
C LEU A 216 -22.92 11.49 15.57
N MET A 217 -22.63 12.79 15.57
CA MET A 217 -22.31 13.54 16.80
C MET A 217 -23.50 13.57 17.77
N ALA A 218 -24.69 13.93 17.29
CA ALA A 218 -25.89 14.03 18.10
C ALA A 218 -26.31 12.69 18.72
N THR A 219 -26.10 11.58 18.01
CA THR A 219 -26.43 10.22 18.47
C THR A 219 -25.30 9.55 19.26
N GLY A 220 -24.12 10.19 19.40
CA GLY A 220 -22.94 9.62 20.05
C GLY A 220 -22.27 8.49 19.28
N ASN A 221 -22.57 8.35 17.98
CA ASN A 221 -22.03 7.26 17.13
C ASN A 221 -20.82 7.67 16.29
N LEU A 222 -20.35 8.91 16.36
CA LEU A 222 -19.25 9.41 15.54
C LEU A 222 -17.97 8.58 15.73
N ARG A 223 -17.48 8.48 16.95
CA ARG A 223 -16.30 7.67 17.27
C ARG A 223 -16.58 6.17 17.20
N PRO A 224 -17.69 5.62 17.76
CA PRO A 224 -17.97 4.19 17.68
C PRO A 224 -18.04 3.62 16.26
N SER A 225 -18.59 4.35 15.29
CA SER A 225 -18.64 3.90 13.88
C SER A 225 -17.25 3.86 13.24
N HIS A 226 -16.38 4.81 13.55
CA HIS A 226 -14.99 4.82 13.13
C HIS A 226 -14.20 3.64 13.73
N GLU A 227 -14.27 3.45 15.04
CA GLU A 227 -13.59 2.35 15.75
C GLU A 227 -14.08 0.98 15.26
N LYS A 228 -15.39 0.84 14.99
CA LYS A 228 -15.96 -0.37 14.41
C LYS A 228 -15.36 -0.70 13.05
N ALA A 229 -15.18 0.28 12.16
CA ALA A 229 -14.59 0.06 10.84
C ALA A 229 -13.13 -0.42 10.92
N TRP A 230 -12.32 0.14 11.83
CA TRP A 230 -10.96 -0.36 12.08
C TRP A 230 -10.96 -1.77 12.70
N LYS A 231 -11.84 -2.01 13.66
CA LYS A 231 -11.99 -3.34 14.27
C LYS A 231 -12.34 -4.40 13.23
N GLU A 232 -13.19 -4.10 12.27
CA GLU A 232 -13.54 -5.00 11.16
C GLU A 232 -12.32 -5.36 10.32
N LEU A 233 -11.45 -4.37 10.00
CA LEU A 233 -10.19 -4.62 9.30
C LEU A 233 -9.26 -5.54 10.10
N TRP A 234 -9.03 -5.26 11.38
CA TRP A 234 -8.17 -6.08 12.24
C TRP A 234 -8.72 -7.48 12.54
N LEU A 235 -10.05 -7.66 12.53
CA LEU A 235 -10.67 -8.98 12.63
C LEU A 235 -10.51 -9.79 11.34
N GLN A 236 -10.47 -9.12 10.19
CA GLN A 236 -10.28 -9.79 8.92
C GLN A 236 -8.86 -10.29 8.76
N SER A 237 -7.85 -9.52 9.13
CA SER A 237 -6.44 -9.91 9.00
C SER A 237 -5.57 -9.43 10.15
N LYS A 238 -4.56 -10.24 10.49
CA LYS A 238 -3.59 -9.92 11.54
C LYS A 238 -2.28 -10.65 11.28
N VAL A 239 -1.15 -9.98 11.52
CA VAL A 239 0.18 -10.58 11.48
C VAL A 239 0.85 -10.35 12.82
N GLU A 240 1.13 -11.42 13.53
CA GLU A 240 1.73 -11.39 14.88
C GLU A 240 2.95 -12.31 14.92
N VAL A 241 4.01 -11.85 15.57
CA VAL A 241 5.21 -12.64 15.82
C VAL A 241 5.50 -12.73 17.31
N ALA A 242 5.97 -13.89 17.75
CA ALA A 242 6.50 -14.08 19.08
C ALA A 242 8.02 -14.24 19.01
N GLY A 243 8.75 -13.56 19.93
CA GLY A 243 10.21 -13.57 20.00
C GLY A 243 10.85 -12.22 19.71
N SER A 244 10.22 -11.34 18.96
CA SER A 244 10.73 -10.00 18.63
C SER A 244 9.65 -8.92 18.75
N GLU A 245 9.68 -8.14 19.84
CA GLU A 245 8.77 -6.99 20.02
C GLU A 245 8.98 -5.93 18.95
N ARG A 246 10.23 -5.69 18.55
CA ARG A 246 10.58 -4.73 17.51
C ARG A 246 9.94 -5.09 16.17
N LEU A 247 10.04 -6.36 15.78
CA LEU A 247 9.43 -6.87 14.55
C LEU A 247 7.90 -6.77 14.63
N CYS A 248 7.32 -7.12 15.77
CA CYS A 248 5.87 -7.03 15.98
C CYS A 248 5.35 -5.61 15.79
N LYS A 249 5.97 -4.61 16.44
CA LYS A 249 5.62 -3.19 16.27
C LYS A 249 5.78 -2.70 14.83
N ALA A 250 6.87 -3.10 14.16
CA ALA A 250 7.09 -2.73 12.76
C ALA A 250 6.00 -3.28 11.83
N LEU A 251 5.61 -4.54 12.01
CA LEU A 251 4.54 -5.17 11.24
C LEU A 251 3.19 -4.49 11.45
N ILE A 252 2.86 -4.17 12.71
CA ILE A 252 1.63 -3.45 13.05
C ILE A 252 1.62 -2.07 12.39
N GLY A 253 2.73 -1.33 12.48
CA GLY A 253 2.87 -0.02 11.83
C GLY A 253 2.71 -0.10 10.32
N CYS A 254 3.39 -1.05 9.67
CA CYS A 254 3.27 -1.26 8.22
C CYS A 254 1.83 -1.58 7.80
N MET A 255 1.17 -2.51 8.48
CA MET A 255 -0.23 -2.85 8.19
C MET A 255 -1.16 -1.66 8.41
N PHE A 256 -0.99 -0.91 9.50
CA PHE A 256 -1.82 0.25 9.81
C PHE A 256 -1.69 1.34 8.73
N TYR A 257 -0.47 1.75 8.39
CA TYR A 257 -0.25 2.82 7.42
C TYR A 257 -0.65 2.42 6.00
N LEU A 258 -0.38 1.19 5.58
CA LEU A 258 -0.86 0.67 4.30
C LEU A 258 -2.40 0.67 4.26
N LEU A 259 -3.07 0.10 5.25
CA LEU A 259 -4.53 0.08 5.31
C LEU A 259 -5.14 1.49 5.37
N SER A 260 -4.45 2.46 5.99
CA SER A 260 -4.89 3.86 6.01
C SER A 260 -4.88 4.49 4.62
N ALA A 261 -3.93 4.11 3.77
CA ALA A 261 -3.77 4.67 2.42
C ALA A 261 -4.66 3.98 1.37
N PHE A 262 -4.97 2.70 1.56
CA PHE A 262 -5.86 1.97 0.66
C PHE A 262 -7.32 2.43 0.80
N PRO A 263 -8.11 2.37 -0.29
CA PRO A 263 -9.52 2.75 -0.27
C PRO A 263 -10.30 2.08 0.87
N SER A 264 -11.35 2.75 1.37
CA SER A 264 -12.24 2.12 2.34
C SER A 264 -13.10 1.04 1.66
N ILE A 265 -13.28 -0.11 2.32
CA ILE A 265 -14.20 -1.16 1.86
C ILE A 265 -15.67 -0.71 1.89
N HIS A 266 -15.95 0.38 2.60
CA HIS A 266 -17.29 0.98 2.74
C HIS A 266 -17.53 2.13 1.76
N ASP A 267 -16.48 2.61 1.06
CA ASP A 267 -16.60 3.66 0.06
C ASP A 267 -17.10 3.07 -1.26
N THR A 268 -18.34 3.40 -1.61
CA THR A 268 -18.96 2.97 -2.86
C THR A 268 -18.75 3.97 -4.00
N SER A 269 -18.29 5.19 -3.70
CA SER A 269 -18.08 6.25 -4.69
C SER A 269 -16.86 6.01 -5.58
N ARG A 270 -15.85 5.32 -5.05
CA ARG A 270 -14.60 4.88 -5.72
C ARG A 270 -14.03 5.90 -6.70
N SER A 271 -13.99 7.16 -6.29
CA SER A 271 -13.55 8.25 -7.16
C SER A 271 -12.07 8.17 -7.54
N PHE A 272 -11.25 7.54 -6.68
CA PHE A 272 -9.82 7.36 -6.89
C PHE A 272 -9.28 6.21 -6.02
N GLY A 273 -8.71 5.17 -6.64
CA GLY A 273 -8.18 3.97 -5.96
C GLY A 273 -6.66 3.87 -5.96
N GLY A 274 -5.96 4.83 -6.55
CA GLY A 274 -4.50 4.82 -6.65
C GLY A 274 -3.80 5.10 -5.31
N VAL A 275 -2.68 4.42 -5.06
CA VAL A 275 -1.88 4.54 -3.84
C VAL A 275 -0.47 5.01 -4.20
N SER A 276 -0.08 6.19 -3.70
CA SER A 276 1.25 6.77 -3.92
C SER A 276 2.27 6.28 -2.89
N PRO A 277 3.58 6.36 -3.17
CA PRO A 277 4.64 5.94 -2.25
C PRO A 277 4.59 6.59 -0.88
N GLY A 278 4.20 7.86 -0.78
CA GLY A 278 4.07 8.61 0.48
C GLY A 278 2.67 8.58 1.09
N GLY A 279 1.70 7.94 0.46
CA GLY A 279 0.29 7.91 0.89
C GLY A 279 -0.42 9.25 0.71
N LEU A 280 -1.55 9.41 1.42
CA LEU A 280 -2.45 10.58 1.27
C LEU A 280 -2.06 11.78 2.14
N SER A 281 -1.15 11.65 3.09
CA SER A 281 -0.71 12.75 3.96
C SER A 281 0.38 13.63 3.33
N ASN A 282 0.85 13.25 2.14
CA ASN A 282 1.92 13.91 1.39
C ASN A 282 1.52 14.05 -0.09
N GLY A 283 2.40 14.68 -0.87
CA GLY A 283 2.28 14.71 -2.33
C GLY A 283 1.99 16.07 -2.93
N GLY A 284 2.13 17.16 -2.14
CA GLY A 284 2.14 18.51 -2.66
C GLY A 284 3.38 18.78 -3.53
N ASP A 285 3.42 19.95 -4.16
CA ASP A 285 4.52 20.40 -5.00
C ASP A 285 5.88 20.28 -4.28
N GLY A 286 6.80 19.51 -4.87
CA GLY A 286 8.12 19.22 -4.31
C GLY A 286 8.15 18.23 -3.14
N GLN A 287 7.07 17.50 -2.88
CA GLN A 287 6.97 16.50 -1.79
C GLN A 287 6.76 15.09 -2.34
N ASP A 288 7.46 14.12 -1.74
CA ASP A 288 7.18 12.68 -1.77
C ASP A 288 6.57 12.18 -3.10
N TYR A 289 7.31 12.35 -4.19
CA TYR A 289 6.88 11.94 -5.53
C TYR A 289 5.57 12.57 -5.99
N TRP A 290 5.24 13.76 -5.47
CA TRP A 290 4.11 14.60 -5.86
C TRP A 290 2.74 13.95 -5.73
N GLY A 291 2.67 12.86 -4.93
CA GLY A 291 1.46 12.08 -4.71
C GLY A 291 1.05 11.22 -5.90
N HIS A 292 1.95 10.97 -6.84
CA HIS A 292 1.71 10.13 -8.02
C HIS A 292 1.71 8.65 -7.66
N VAL A 293 1.10 7.85 -8.54
CA VAL A 293 1.06 6.40 -8.47
C VAL A 293 2.11 5.82 -9.42
N PHE A 294 2.97 4.96 -8.88
CA PHE A 294 4.07 4.27 -9.57
C PHE A 294 3.82 2.76 -9.59
N TRP A 295 4.81 1.98 -10.08
CA TRP A 295 4.84 0.53 -9.93
C TRP A 295 4.89 0.07 -8.46
N ASP A 296 5.24 0.97 -7.56
CA ASP A 296 5.24 0.80 -6.11
C ASP A 296 3.92 0.24 -5.59
N GLN A 297 2.83 0.76 -6.14
CA GLN A 297 1.50 0.26 -5.85
C GLN A 297 1.38 -1.23 -6.20
N ASP A 298 1.81 -1.62 -7.40
CA ASP A 298 1.49 -2.92 -8.01
C ASP A 298 2.42 -4.04 -7.51
N ILE A 299 3.71 -3.76 -7.32
CA ILE A 299 4.72 -4.77 -6.94
C ILE A 299 5.04 -4.75 -5.44
N TRP A 300 5.04 -3.58 -4.81
CA TRP A 300 5.51 -3.45 -3.43
C TRP A 300 4.38 -3.46 -2.40
N MET A 301 3.36 -2.61 -2.57
CA MET A 301 2.27 -2.46 -1.61
C MET A 301 1.15 -3.49 -1.80
N TYR A 302 0.79 -3.76 -3.04
CA TYR A 302 -0.35 -4.58 -3.44
C TYR A 302 -0.32 -6.03 -2.95
N PRO A 303 0.79 -6.81 -3.10
CA PRO A 303 0.76 -8.26 -2.84
C PRO A 303 0.37 -8.61 -1.40
N GLY A 304 0.90 -7.87 -0.41
CA GLY A 304 0.59 -8.09 1.00
C GLY A 304 -0.87 -7.78 1.34
N ILE A 305 -1.42 -6.73 0.75
CA ILE A 305 -2.82 -6.34 0.96
C ILE A 305 -3.77 -7.28 0.23
N ALA A 306 -3.44 -7.68 -1.00
CA ALA A 306 -4.26 -8.60 -1.79
C ALA A 306 -4.45 -9.97 -1.09
N LEU A 307 -3.43 -10.44 -0.37
CA LEU A 307 -3.48 -11.68 0.37
C LEU A 307 -4.60 -11.68 1.43
N PHE A 308 -4.95 -10.52 1.99
CA PHE A 308 -5.93 -10.38 3.06
C PHE A 308 -7.26 -9.77 2.59
N TYR A 309 -7.21 -8.83 1.66
CA TYR A 309 -8.32 -7.94 1.31
C TYR A 309 -8.60 -7.92 -0.21
N PRO A 310 -9.20 -8.98 -0.77
CA PRO A 310 -9.48 -9.03 -2.22
C PRO A 310 -10.32 -7.85 -2.74
N LYS A 311 -11.20 -7.29 -1.90
CA LYS A 311 -12.00 -6.11 -2.27
C LYS A 311 -11.14 -4.85 -2.44
N LEU A 312 -10.14 -4.65 -1.55
CA LEU A 312 -9.20 -3.54 -1.68
C LEU A 312 -8.27 -3.75 -2.88
N ALA A 313 -7.82 -5.00 -3.09
CA ALA A 313 -7.04 -5.38 -4.25
C ALA A 313 -7.78 -5.04 -5.56
N ARG A 314 -9.05 -5.42 -5.65
CA ARG A 314 -9.90 -5.08 -6.81
C ARG A 314 -10.01 -3.57 -7.03
N ALA A 315 -10.22 -2.78 -5.98
CA ALA A 315 -10.33 -1.32 -6.09
C ALA A 315 -9.06 -0.66 -6.65
N VAL A 316 -7.89 -1.18 -6.29
CA VAL A 316 -6.60 -0.73 -6.83
C VAL A 316 -6.46 -1.09 -8.31
N LEU A 317 -6.88 -2.28 -8.73
CA LEU A 317 -6.87 -2.68 -10.14
C LEU A 317 -7.87 -1.84 -10.96
N GLU A 318 -9.04 -1.53 -10.40
CA GLU A 318 -10.03 -0.63 -11.03
C GLU A 318 -9.46 0.77 -11.29
N TYR A 319 -8.54 1.27 -10.45
CA TYR A 319 -7.79 2.50 -10.76
C TYR A 319 -6.98 2.36 -12.05
N ARG A 320 -6.23 1.27 -12.23
CA ARG A 320 -5.49 1.02 -13.48
C ARG A 320 -6.42 0.92 -14.69
N VAL A 321 -7.58 0.27 -14.56
CA VAL A 321 -8.59 0.27 -15.60
C VAL A 321 -9.09 1.68 -15.95
N GLY A 322 -9.28 2.51 -14.92
CA GLY A 322 -9.69 3.91 -15.10
C GLY A 322 -8.69 4.78 -15.87
N THR A 323 -7.42 4.36 -15.94
CA THR A 323 -6.32 5.09 -16.61
C THR A 323 -5.99 4.56 -18.01
N VAL A 324 -6.77 3.65 -18.56
CA VAL A 324 -6.52 2.99 -19.85
C VAL A 324 -6.45 3.98 -21.03
N ASP A 325 -7.31 5.01 -21.06
CA ASP A 325 -7.30 5.99 -22.16
C ASP A 325 -5.98 6.78 -22.17
N GLY A 326 -5.48 7.19 -21.00
CA GLY A 326 -4.17 7.84 -20.88
C GLY A 326 -3.02 6.91 -21.28
N ALA A 327 -3.08 5.65 -20.88
CA ALA A 327 -2.07 4.64 -21.26
C ALA A 327 -2.04 4.43 -22.79
N LYS A 328 -3.19 4.47 -23.45
CA LYS A 328 -3.29 4.40 -24.90
C LYS A 328 -2.67 5.63 -25.56
N ASP A 329 -2.96 6.81 -25.06
CA ASP A 329 -2.38 8.06 -25.55
C ASP A 329 -0.84 8.04 -25.42
N ASN A 330 -0.31 7.54 -24.29
CA ASN A 330 1.14 7.43 -24.08
C ASN A 330 1.80 6.51 -25.12
N ALA A 331 1.21 5.35 -25.39
CA ALA A 331 1.72 4.43 -26.41
C ALA A 331 1.73 5.09 -27.80
N GLN A 332 0.62 5.69 -28.20
CA GLN A 332 0.48 6.34 -29.51
C GLN A 332 1.45 7.50 -29.72
N LYS A 333 1.67 8.35 -28.70
CA LYS A 333 2.62 9.47 -28.75
C LYS A 333 4.06 9.01 -28.99
N GLN A 334 4.40 7.80 -28.55
CA GLN A 334 5.72 7.21 -28.75
C GLN A 334 5.81 6.30 -29.98
N GLY A 335 4.72 6.20 -30.77
CA GLY A 335 4.67 5.38 -31.99
C GLY A 335 4.44 3.89 -31.76
N TYR A 336 3.98 3.50 -30.57
CA TYR A 336 3.67 2.12 -30.22
C TYR A 336 2.16 1.83 -30.23
N LYS A 337 1.81 0.54 -30.25
CA LYS A 337 0.43 0.04 -30.15
C LYS A 337 0.08 -0.30 -28.70
N GLY A 338 -1.18 -0.59 -28.47
CA GLY A 338 -1.66 -1.08 -27.17
C GLY A 338 -1.67 -0.02 -26.07
N LEU A 339 -1.31 -0.41 -24.89
CA LEU A 339 -1.33 0.41 -23.68
C LEU A 339 0.07 0.55 -23.09
N LYS A 340 0.52 1.78 -22.89
CA LYS A 340 1.73 2.11 -22.13
C LYS A 340 1.34 2.89 -20.90
N PHE A 341 1.27 2.21 -19.77
CA PHE A 341 1.06 2.87 -18.49
C PHE A 341 2.19 3.87 -18.21
N PRO A 342 1.88 5.04 -17.63
CA PRO A 342 2.90 6.02 -17.31
C PRO A 342 3.79 5.53 -16.16
N TRP A 343 5.02 6.03 -16.11
CA TRP A 343 5.87 5.82 -14.94
C TRP A 343 5.23 6.44 -13.70
N GLU A 344 4.84 7.71 -13.81
CA GLU A 344 4.09 8.43 -12.79
C GLU A 344 2.67 8.74 -13.27
N SER A 345 1.69 8.39 -12.46
CA SER A 345 0.28 8.53 -12.80
C SER A 345 -0.47 9.38 -11.78
N ALA A 346 -1.37 10.25 -12.26
CA ALA A 346 -2.37 10.93 -11.46
C ALA A 346 -3.76 10.35 -11.76
N VAL A 347 -4.68 11.12 -12.30
CA VAL A 347 -6.07 10.68 -12.58
C VAL A 347 -6.24 10.16 -14.00
N SER A 348 -5.62 10.82 -14.97
CA SER A 348 -5.89 10.55 -16.40
C SER A 348 -5.16 9.31 -16.95
N GLY A 349 -4.10 8.87 -16.29
CA GLY A 349 -3.21 7.83 -16.82
C GLY A 349 -2.25 8.32 -17.91
N ARG A 350 -2.19 9.61 -18.17
CA ARG A 350 -1.12 10.22 -18.94
C ARG A 350 0.14 10.35 -18.11
N GLU A 351 1.30 10.39 -18.77
CA GLU A 351 2.57 10.57 -18.08
C GLU A 351 2.62 11.95 -17.40
N VAL A 352 2.90 11.95 -16.10
CA VAL A 352 3.04 13.17 -15.29
C VAL A 352 4.40 13.25 -14.58
N CYS A 353 5.35 12.37 -14.95
CA CYS A 353 6.70 12.44 -14.42
C CYS A 353 7.35 13.80 -14.77
N PRO A 354 7.95 14.48 -13.80
CA PRO A 354 8.65 15.75 -14.04
C PRO A 354 9.84 15.63 -15.00
N GLU A 355 10.46 14.46 -15.04
CA GLU A 355 11.63 14.16 -15.84
C GLU A 355 11.29 13.15 -16.94
N ASP A 356 11.29 13.61 -18.19
CA ASP A 356 10.85 12.83 -19.37
C ASP A 356 11.57 11.48 -19.51
N ILE A 357 12.83 11.35 -19.08
CA ILE A 357 13.64 10.16 -19.26
C ILE A 357 13.01 8.94 -18.57
N TYR A 358 12.44 9.11 -17.37
CA TYR A 358 11.78 8.03 -16.65
C TYR A 358 10.53 7.56 -17.39
N GLY A 359 9.65 8.50 -17.75
CA GLY A 359 8.44 8.21 -18.52
C GLY A 359 8.72 7.55 -19.88
N LEU A 360 9.88 7.79 -20.47
CA LEU A 360 10.28 7.19 -21.74
C LEU A 360 10.88 5.78 -21.58
N GLN A 361 11.62 5.52 -20.50
CA GLN A 361 12.50 4.36 -20.38
C GLN A 361 12.12 3.37 -19.28
N GLU A 362 11.44 3.79 -18.21
CA GLU A 362 10.95 2.94 -17.13
C GLU A 362 9.69 2.17 -17.55
N ILE A 363 9.83 1.36 -18.58
CA ILE A 363 8.69 0.70 -19.21
C ILE A 363 8.28 -0.61 -18.54
N HIS A 364 9.07 -1.10 -17.57
CA HIS A 364 8.75 -2.32 -16.84
C HIS A 364 7.41 -2.22 -16.07
N ILE A 365 6.99 -1.01 -15.71
CA ILE A 365 5.69 -0.77 -15.05
C ILE A 365 4.52 -1.43 -15.80
N ASN A 366 4.60 -1.57 -17.12
CA ASN A 366 3.54 -2.22 -17.91
C ASN A 366 3.38 -3.70 -17.54
N GLY A 367 4.50 -4.40 -17.35
CA GLY A 367 4.49 -5.76 -16.88
C GLY A 367 4.09 -5.87 -15.41
N ASP A 368 4.55 -4.95 -14.57
CA ASP A 368 4.26 -4.90 -13.14
C ASP A 368 2.74 -4.78 -12.88
N VAL A 369 2.08 -3.88 -13.61
CA VAL A 369 0.62 -3.76 -13.61
C VAL A 369 -0.05 -5.08 -13.99
N THR A 370 0.41 -5.71 -15.06
CA THR A 370 -0.15 -7.00 -15.52
C THR A 370 0.01 -8.10 -14.49
N LEU A 371 1.14 -8.15 -13.78
CA LEU A 371 1.37 -9.12 -12.70
C LEU A 371 0.41 -8.92 -11.52
N ALA A 372 0.03 -7.68 -11.19
CA ALA A 372 -0.97 -7.44 -10.15
C ALA A 372 -2.34 -8.02 -10.54
N PHE A 373 -2.75 -7.90 -11.82
CA PHE A 373 -3.96 -8.57 -12.34
C PHE A 373 -3.86 -10.10 -12.29
N GLN A 374 -2.69 -10.66 -12.66
CA GLN A 374 -2.44 -12.10 -12.57
C GLN A 374 -2.54 -12.59 -11.12
N HIS A 375 -1.90 -11.90 -10.20
CA HIS A 375 -1.92 -12.22 -8.77
C HIS A 375 -3.36 -12.22 -8.23
N TYR A 376 -4.16 -11.22 -8.61
CA TYR A 376 -5.58 -11.17 -8.26
C TYR A 376 -6.35 -12.37 -8.79
N LEU A 377 -6.18 -12.71 -10.08
CA LEU A 377 -6.86 -13.86 -10.68
C LEU A 377 -6.52 -15.17 -9.95
N TYR A 378 -5.24 -15.37 -9.65
CA TYR A 378 -4.79 -16.60 -9.00
C TYR A 378 -5.24 -16.71 -7.54
N LEU A 379 -5.39 -15.57 -6.84
CA LEU A 379 -5.93 -15.55 -5.48
C LEU A 379 -7.45 -15.77 -5.43
N THR A 380 -8.19 -15.27 -6.41
CA THR A 380 -9.64 -15.13 -6.28
C THR A 380 -10.46 -15.95 -7.29
N GLU A 381 -9.91 -16.24 -8.46
CA GLU A 381 -10.65 -16.73 -9.65
C GLU A 381 -11.86 -15.84 -10.02
N ASP A 382 -11.81 -14.56 -9.67
CA ASP A 382 -12.85 -13.60 -10.00
C ASP A 382 -12.71 -13.14 -11.46
N LEU A 383 -13.37 -13.84 -12.36
CA LEU A 383 -13.40 -13.51 -13.79
C LEU A 383 -14.16 -12.22 -14.08
N SER A 384 -15.03 -11.76 -13.18
CA SER A 384 -15.80 -10.53 -13.40
C SER A 384 -14.88 -9.30 -13.50
N MET A 385 -13.72 -9.31 -12.86
CA MET A 385 -12.70 -8.27 -13.00
C MET A 385 -12.21 -8.13 -14.44
N PHE A 386 -12.13 -9.24 -15.17
CA PHE A 386 -11.60 -9.29 -16.55
C PHE A 386 -12.67 -9.11 -17.62
N THR A 387 -13.91 -9.47 -17.34
CA THR A 387 -15.05 -9.31 -18.24
C THR A 387 -15.76 -7.98 -18.01
N GLU A 388 -16.50 -7.87 -16.94
CA GLU A 388 -17.27 -6.69 -16.58
C GLU A 388 -16.40 -5.52 -16.13
N GLY A 389 -15.32 -5.83 -15.38
CA GLY A 389 -14.35 -4.86 -14.85
C GLY A 389 -13.30 -4.39 -15.84
N ARG A 390 -13.36 -4.81 -17.11
CA ARG A 390 -12.44 -4.42 -18.19
C ARG A 390 -10.95 -4.78 -17.95
N GLY A 391 -10.63 -5.64 -17.01
CA GLY A 391 -9.25 -6.05 -16.74
C GLY A 391 -8.58 -6.75 -17.92
N SER A 392 -9.35 -7.45 -18.79
CA SER A 392 -8.82 -8.04 -20.02
C SER A 392 -8.30 -6.97 -21.00
N GLU A 393 -8.93 -5.79 -21.05
CA GLU A 393 -8.46 -4.66 -21.88
C GLU A 393 -7.05 -4.21 -21.46
N VAL A 394 -6.79 -4.15 -20.14
CA VAL A 394 -5.46 -3.84 -19.60
C VAL A 394 -4.46 -4.89 -20.03
N VAL A 395 -4.74 -6.16 -19.78
CA VAL A 395 -3.79 -7.27 -20.03
C VAL A 395 -3.48 -7.41 -21.52
N TYR A 396 -4.50 -7.35 -22.37
CA TYR A 396 -4.32 -7.47 -23.83
C TYR A 396 -3.65 -6.23 -24.43
N GLY A 397 -4.02 -5.04 -23.95
CA GLY A 397 -3.43 -3.80 -24.43
C GLY A 397 -1.95 -3.69 -24.07
N VAL A 398 -1.54 -4.16 -22.89
CA VAL A 398 -0.12 -4.26 -22.51
C VAL A 398 0.61 -5.30 -23.37
N ALA A 399 -0.02 -6.44 -23.67
CA ALA A 399 0.58 -7.44 -24.55
C ALA A 399 0.82 -6.87 -25.98
N ASP A 400 -0.12 -6.13 -26.52
CA ASP A 400 0.03 -5.45 -27.81
C ASP A 400 1.15 -4.39 -27.76
N TYR A 401 1.30 -3.70 -26.65
CA TYR A 401 2.40 -2.76 -26.44
C TYR A 401 3.75 -3.49 -26.53
N TRP A 402 3.93 -4.59 -25.79
CA TRP A 402 5.17 -5.34 -25.80
C TRP A 402 5.54 -5.84 -27.18
N VAL A 403 4.58 -6.40 -27.94
CA VAL A 403 4.80 -6.83 -29.35
C VAL A 403 5.26 -5.67 -30.22
N SER A 404 4.70 -4.48 -30.03
CA SER A 404 5.08 -3.30 -30.84
C SER A 404 6.42 -2.68 -30.38
N ARG A 405 6.88 -2.96 -29.16
CA ARG A 405 8.05 -2.34 -28.55
C ARG A 405 9.35 -3.11 -28.79
N VAL A 406 9.28 -4.41 -29.02
CA VAL A 406 10.45 -5.25 -29.22
C VAL A 406 11.06 -5.09 -30.62
N THR A 407 12.36 -5.37 -30.74
CA THR A 407 13.11 -5.40 -31.99
C THR A 407 13.69 -6.79 -32.20
N TRP A 408 13.44 -7.37 -33.39
CA TRP A 408 14.01 -8.67 -33.75
C TRP A 408 15.49 -8.57 -34.07
N ASN A 409 16.30 -9.41 -33.45
CA ASN A 409 17.71 -9.59 -33.77
C ASN A 409 17.89 -10.91 -34.55
N PRO A 410 18.20 -10.88 -35.86
CA PRO A 410 18.30 -12.10 -36.65
C PRO A 410 19.57 -12.93 -36.35
N GLU A 411 20.62 -12.34 -35.78
CA GLU A 411 21.85 -13.05 -35.43
C GLU A 411 21.63 -13.91 -34.18
N GLU A 412 20.98 -13.37 -33.17
CA GLU A 412 20.70 -14.07 -31.93
C GLU A 412 19.37 -14.87 -31.97
N GLN A 413 18.54 -14.69 -32.99
CA GLN A 413 17.19 -15.26 -33.10
C GLN A 413 16.35 -14.94 -31.85
N LYS A 414 16.44 -13.68 -31.40
CA LYS A 414 15.76 -13.16 -30.18
C LYS A 414 15.13 -11.80 -30.44
N TYR A 415 14.06 -11.53 -29.70
CA TYR A 415 13.53 -10.18 -29.55
C TYR A 415 14.29 -9.43 -28.45
N HIS A 416 14.61 -8.18 -28.69
CA HIS A 416 15.31 -7.28 -27.78
C HIS A 416 14.43 -6.12 -27.37
N LEU A 417 14.59 -5.64 -26.14
CA LEU A 417 14.11 -4.36 -25.66
C LEU A 417 15.29 -3.40 -25.55
N LEU A 418 15.30 -2.38 -26.40
CA LEU A 418 16.41 -1.44 -26.54
C LEU A 418 16.08 -0.09 -25.90
N GLY A 419 17.08 0.58 -25.32
CA GLY A 419 16.96 1.91 -24.78
C GLY A 419 15.96 2.01 -23.64
N VAL A 420 16.14 1.21 -22.60
CA VAL A 420 15.30 1.18 -21.39
C VAL A 420 16.08 1.61 -20.16
N MET A 421 15.36 1.93 -19.08
CA MET A 421 15.89 2.09 -17.74
C MET A 421 15.39 0.91 -16.91
N PRO A 422 16.29 0.15 -16.25
CA PRO A 422 15.88 -0.93 -15.37
C PRO A 422 15.34 -0.39 -14.03
N PRO A 423 14.79 -1.23 -13.13
CA PRO A 423 14.47 -0.79 -11.75
C PRO A 423 15.66 -0.14 -11.03
N ASP A 424 16.89 -0.54 -11.34
CA ASP A 424 18.11 0.15 -10.92
C ASP A 424 18.35 1.41 -11.75
N GLU A 425 17.83 2.53 -11.30
CA GLU A 425 17.89 3.84 -11.97
C GLU A 425 19.32 4.46 -12.03
N TYR A 426 20.35 3.77 -11.54
CA TYR A 426 21.74 4.19 -11.77
C TYR A 426 22.15 4.05 -13.25
N TYR A 427 21.37 3.25 -14.01
CA TYR A 427 21.62 3.02 -15.42
C TYR A 427 20.41 3.39 -16.26
N TYR A 428 20.67 3.98 -17.41
CA TYR A 428 19.62 4.39 -18.36
C TYR A 428 20.10 4.19 -19.80
N ASN A 429 19.17 4.17 -20.72
CA ASN A 429 19.45 3.91 -22.14
C ASN A 429 20.24 2.62 -22.36
N ILE A 430 19.93 1.59 -21.55
CA ILE A 430 20.54 0.26 -21.64
C ILE A 430 19.67 -0.66 -22.49
N ASN A 431 20.23 -1.78 -22.91
CA ASN A 431 19.53 -2.78 -23.70
C ASN A 431 19.31 -4.06 -22.88
N ASN A 432 18.13 -4.62 -23.05
CA ASN A 432 17.76 -5.89 -22.44
C ASN A 432 17.95 -5.92 -20.91
N SER A 433 17.28 -5.01 -20.19
CA SER A 433 17.14 -5.15 -18.74
C SER A 433 16.57 -6.53 -18.43
N VAL A 434 17.25 -7.30 -17.60
CA VAL A 434 16.81 -8.66 -17.25
C VAL A 434 15.46 -8.66 -16.56
N TYR A 435 15.19 -7.66 -15.68
CA TYR A 435 13.90 -7.49 -15.03
C TYR A 435 12.83 -7.12 -16.05
N THR A 436 13.04 -6.06 -16.84
CA THR A 436 12.07 -5.59 -17.84
C THR A 436 11.70 -6.68 -18.83
N ASN A 437 12.70 -7.40 -19.35
CA ASN A 437 12.45 -8.46 -20.32
C ASN A 437 11.70 -9.65 -19.68
N THR A 438 12.02 -9.99 -18.43
CA THR A 438 11.32 -11.08 -17.72
C THR A 438 9.86 -10.72 -17.43
N VAL A 439 9.60 -9.52 -16.94
CA VAL A 439 8.22 -9.09 -16.64
C VAL A 439 7.40 -8.94 -17.93
N ALA A 440 8.01 -8.49 -19.03
CA ALA A 440 7.37 -8.46 -20.35
C ALA A 440 7.01 -9.87 -20.84
N LYS A 441 7.94 -10.84 -20.71
CA LYS A 441 7.68 -12.23 -21.04
C LYS A 441 6.49 -12.79 -20.28
N PHE A 442 6.43 -12.61 -18.95
CA PHE A 442 5.35 -13.12 -18.13
C PHE A 442 4.02 -12.41 -18.41
N SER A 443 4.06 -11.13 -18.68
CA SER A 443 2.90 -10.33 -19.10
C SER A 443 2.27 -10.90 -20.39
N LEU A 444 3.08 -11.22 -21.40
CA LEU A 444 2.65 -11.85 -22.66
C LEU A 444 2.09 -13.26 -22.42
N GLN A 445 2.74 -14.06 -21.61
CA GLN A 445 2.26 -15.41 -21.27
C GLN A 445 0.92 -15.36 -20.53
N PHE A 446 0.77 -14.41 -19.62
CA PHE A 446 -0.52 -14.23 -18.92
C PHE A 446 -1.63 -13.76 -19.85
N ALA A 447 -1.33 -12.91 -20.86
CA ALA A 447 -2.29 -12.51 -21.85
C ALA A 447 -2.80 -13.69 -22.69
N VAL A 448 -1.91 -14.59 -23.09
CA VAL A 448 -2.27 -15.85 -23.78
C VAL A 448 -3.15 -16.73 -22.89
N GLU A 449 -2.75 -16.90 -21.63
CA GLU A 449 -3.50 -17.69 -20.66
C GLU A 449 -4.91 -17.13 -20.40
N LEU A 450 -5.00 -15.81 -20.21
CA LEU A 450 -6.27 -15.13 -19.96
C LEU A 450 -7.20 -15.23 -21.20
N ALA A 451 -6.64 -15.11 -22.41
CA ALA A 451 -7.39 -15.25 -23.65
C ALA A 451 -7.96 -16.68 -23.78
N ASP A 452 -7.18 -17.71 -23.48
CA ASP A 452 -7.66 -19.09 -23.46
C ASP A 452 -8.77 -19.28 -22.41
N LEU A 453 -8.60 -18.76 -21.20
CA LEU A 453 -9.57 -18.84 -20.11
C LEU A 453 -10.90 -18.15 -20.47
N LEU A 454 -10.84 -17.02 -21.16
CA LEU A 454 -12.01 -16.25 -21.61
C LEU A 454 -12.53 -16.70 -22.99
N GLN A 455 -11.96 -17.73 -23.59
CA GLN A 455 -12.29 -18.25 -24.92
C GLN A 455 -12.20 -17.17 -26.01
N HIS A 456 -11.20 -16.28 -25.87
CA HIS A 456 -10.88 -15.23 -26.81
C HIS A 456 -9.67 -15.63 -27.68
N PRO A 457 -9.68 -15.41 -29.01
CA PRO A 457 -8.52 -15.76 -29.83
C PRO A 457 -7.32 -14.85 -29.49
N ALA A 458 -6.22 -15.44 -29.03
CA ALA A 458 -4.96 -14.72 -28.78
C ALA A 458 -4.19 -14.52 -30.09
N PRO A 459 -3.65 -13.31 -30.37
CA PRO A 459 -2.67 -13.10 -31.43
C PRO A 459 -1.45 -14.02 -31.25
N LYS A 460 -0.98 -14.63 -32.34
CA LYS A 460 0.17 -15.54 -32.28
C LYS A 460 1.47 -14.85 -31.85
N GLU A 461 1.56 -13.58 -32.14
CA GLU A 461 2.71 -12.74 -31.82
C GLU A 461 2.94 -12.62 -30.30
N TRP A 462 1.90 -12.70 -29.47
CA TRP A 462 2.05 -12.70 -28.01
C TRP A 462 2.88 -13.89 -27.54
N GLN A 463 2.55 -15.08 -28.03
CA GLN A 463 3.31 -16.29 -27.69
C GLN A 463 4.72 -16.26 -28.30
N GLU A 464 4.84 -15.92 -29.59
CA GLU A 464 6.10 -15.87 -30.31
C GLU A 464 7.11 -14.93 -29.64
N VAL A 465 6.68 -13.69 -29.30
CA VAL A 465 7.57 -12.74 -28.59
C VAL A 465 7.95 -13.26 -27.23
N SER A 466 7.01 -13.80 -26.45
CA SER A 466 7.31 -14.33 -25.11
C SER A 466 8.32 -15.47 -25.11
N GLU A 467 8.29 -16.34 -26.13
CA GLU A 467 9.19 -17.48 -26.25
C GLU A 467 10.62 -17.06 -26.69
N HIS A 468 10.72 -16.00 -27.50
CA HIS A 468 11.98 -15.56 -28.10
C HIS A 468 12.55 -14.28 -27.48
N LEU A 469 11.93 -13.71 -26.45
CA LEU A 469 12.44 -12.54 -25.77
C LEU A 469 13.77 -12.86 -25.07
N LYS A 470 14.79 -12.03 -25.29
CA LYS A 470 16.12 -12.22 -24.71
C LYS A 470 16.07 -12.00 -23.20
N ILE A 471 16.53 -12.97 -22.43
CA ILE A 471 16.80 -12.85 -20.99
C ILE A 471 18.32 -12.94 -20.83
N PRO A 472 19.00 -11.86 -20.43
CA PRO A 472 20.44 -11.88 -20.19
C PRO A 472 20.84 -12.95 -19.18
N PHE A 473 21.82 -13.76 -19.54
CA PHE A 473 22.35 -14.81 -18.67
C PHE A 473 23.84 -15.08 -19.01
N ASP A 474 24.69 -15.07 -17.99
CA ASP A 474 26.10 -15.39 -18.10
C ASP A 474 26.30 -16.89 -17.85
N GLN A 475 26.68 -17.61 -18.93
CA GLN A 475 26.89 -19.06 -18.88
C GLN A 475 28.14 -19.46 -18.10
N GLU A 476 29.15 -18.62 -18.02
CA GLU A 476 30.38 -18.91 -17.30
C GLU A 476 30.21 -18.76 -15.80
N SER A 477 29.65 -17.62 -15.35
CA SER A 477 29.43 -17.32 -13.94
C SER A 477 28.08 -17.81 -13.42
N GLN A 478 27.22 -18.37 -14.28
CA GLN A 478 25.91 -18.92 -13.96
C GLN A 478 25.03 -17.94 -13.12
N TYR A 479 24.92 -16.70 -13.62
CA TYR A 479 24.08 -15.65 -13.00
C TYR A 479 23.41 -14.78 -14.07
N HIS A 480 22.46 -13.96 -13.67
CA HIS A 480 21.76 -13.02 -14.55
C HIS A 480 22.40 -11.63 -14.47
N PRO A 481 23.17 -11.17 -15.50
CA PRO A 481 23.55 -9.77 -15.62
C PRO A 481 22.30 -8.90 -15.68
N GLU A 482 22.36 -7.74 -15.04
CA GLU A 482 21.21 -6.84 -14.94
C GLU A 482 20.73 -6.35 -16.32
N PHE A 483 21.67 -6.18 -17.25
CA PHE A 483 21.41 -5.80 -18.65
C PHE A 483 22.59 -6.21 -19.55
N ASP A 484 22.44 -6.07 -20.86
CA ASP A 484 23.51 -6.32 -21.81
C ASP A 484 24.68 -5.38 -21.54
N GLY A 485 25.84 -5.97 -21.21
CA GLY A 485 27.07 -5.22 -20.91
C GLY A 485 27.25 -4.82 -19.44
N TYR A 486 26.36 -5.25 -18.54
CA TYR A 486 26.57 -5.08 -17.10
C TYR A 486 27.84 -5.81 -16.66
N LEU A 487 28.71 -5.14 -15.93
CA LEU A 487 29.91 -5.72 -15.38
C LEU A 487 29.69 -6.11 -13.91
N LYS A 488 29.88 -7.39 -13.61
CA LYS A 488 29.76 -7.92 -12.25
C LYS A 488 30.63 -7.11 -11.29
N GLY A 489 30.03 -6.57 -10.23
CA GLY A 489 30.69 -5.68 -9.28
C GLY A 489 30.36 -4.20 -9.44
N ASN A 490 29.66 -3.81 -10.52
CA ASN A 490 29.15 -2.45 -10.64
C ASN A 490 28.08 -2.16 -9.58
N PRO A 491 28.01 -0.91 -9.05
CA PRO A 491 27.04 -0.54 -8.03
C PRO A 491 25.60 -0.62 -8.53
N VAL A 492 24.69 -0.96 -7.63
CA VAL A 492 23.25 -1.09 -7.86
C VAL A 492 22.51 -0.24 -6.84
N LYS A 493 21.50 0.53 -7.26
CA LYS A 493 20.72 1.40 -6.40
C LYS A 493 19.76 0.63 -5.49
N GLN A 494 19.08 -0.37 -6.06
CA GLN A 494 17.98 -1.09 -5.41
C GLN A 494 17.80 -2.50 -5.99
N ALA A 495 16.88 -3.28 -5.42
CA ALA A 495 16.53 -4.60 -5.92
C ALA A 495 16.09 -4.55 -7.39
N ASP A 496 16.69 -5.38 -8.23
CA ASP A 496 16.47 -5.51 -9.67
C ASP A 496 16.56 -7.00 -10.08
N ALA A 497 17.69 -7.48 -10.57
CA ALA A 497 17.88 -8.87 -10.98
C ALA A 497 17.55 -9.89 -9.87
N VAL A 498 17.73 -9.53 -8.61
CA VAL A 498 17.34 -10.40 -7.47
C VAL A 498 15.85 -10.67 -7.40
N MET A 499 15.02 -9.82 -8.03
CA MET A 499 13.56 -9.98 -8.09
C MET A 499 13.10 -11.02 -9.13
N LEU A 500 13.96 -11.54 -9.94
CA LEU A 500 13.62 -12.57 -10.95
C LEU A 500 13.01 -13.82 -10.32
N GLY A 501 13.54 -14.27 -9.18
CA GLY A 501 12.98 -15.42 -8.46
C GLY A 501 11.74 -15.03 -7.64
N TYR A 502 11.80 -13.93 -6.92
CA TYR A 502 10.67 -13.36 -6.19
C TYR A 502 10.65 -11.83 -6.38
N PRO A 503 9.54 -11.21 -6.80
CA PRO A 503 8.19 -11.78 -6.97
C PRO A 503 7.95 -12.43 -8.34
N LEU A 504 8.86 -12.32 -9.33
CA LEU A 504 8.57 -12.71 -10.72
C LEU A 504 8.38 -14.23 -10.89
N GLY A 505 9.12 -15.05 -10.15
CA GLY A 505 9.02 -16.50 -10.23
C GLY A 505 9.68 -17.11 -11.48
N LEU A 506 10.76 -16.47 -11.98
CA LEU A 506 11.54 -17.04 -13.09
C LEU A 506 12.13 -18.38 -12.64
N PRO A 507 11.85 -19.49 -13.34
CA PRO A 507 12.43 -20.78 -13.01
C PRO A 507 13.96 -20.76 -13.12
N MET A 508 14.64 -21.12 -12.03
CA MET A 508 16.10 -21.22 -11.97
C MET A 508 16.53 -22.24 -10.90
N SER A 509 17.74 -22.76 -11.02
CA SER A 509 18.28 -23.65 -9.99
C SER A 509 18.61 -22.86 -8.71
N PRO A 510 18.62 -23.54 -7.54
CA PRO A 510 19.10 -22.91 -6.29
C PRO A 510 20.52 -22.34 -6.39
N GLU A 511 21.37 -22.94 -7.22
CA GLU A 511 22.74 -22.44 -7.48
C GLU A 511 22.73 -21.10 -8.21
N ILE A 512 21.97 -21.00 -9.30
CA ILE A 512 21.81 -19.73 -10.05
C ILE A 512 21.19 -18.66 -9.15
N ARG A 513 20.16 -19.03 -8.36
CA ARG A 513 19.53 -18.13 -7.40
C ARG A 513 20.54 -17.57 -6.40
N ARG A 514 21.42 -18.43 -5.86
CA ARG A 514 22.50 -18.05 -4.95
C ARG A 514 23.50 -17.12 -5.64
N ASN A 515 23.91 -17.46 -6.86
CA ASN A 515 24.87 -16.65 -7.62
C ASN A 515 24.34 -15.24 -7.89
N ASP A 516 23.06 -15.08 -8.20
CA ASP A 516 22.42 -13.77 -8.35
C ASP A 516 22.50 -12.97 -7.05
N LEU A 517 22.13 -13.58 -5.92
CA LEU A 517 22.17 -12.91 -4.61
C LEU A 517 23.60 -12.50 -4.21
N GLU A 518 24.57 -13.39 -4.37
CA GLU A 518 25.98 -13.14 -4.04
C GLU A 518 26.63 -12.11 -4.98
N ALA A 519 26.12 -11.99 -6.21
CA ALA A 519 26.58 -10.98 -7.15
C ALA A 519 26.10 -9.58 -6.78
N TYR A 520 24.84 -9.44 -6.35
CA TYR A 520 24.19 -8.12 -6.18
C TYR A 520 24.14 -7.60 -4.75
N GLU A 521 24.09 -8.47 -3.72
CA GLU A 521 24.04 -8.02 -2.33
C GLU A 521 25.22 -7.11 -1.93
N PRO A 522 26.49 -7.43 -2.25
CA PRO A 522 27.63 -6.60 -1.85
C PRO A 522 27.70 -5.24 -2.55
N VAL A 523 27.08 -5.09 -3.71
CA VAL A 523 27.16 -3.90 -4.56
C VAL A 523 25.89 -3.05 -4.51
N THR A 524 24.87 -3.51 -3.80
CA THR A 524 23.63 -2.76 -3.59
C THR A 524 23.84 -1.64 -2.58
N ASP A 525 23.40 -0.42 -2.94
CA ASP A 525 23.56 0.77 -2.10
C ASP A 525 22.94 0.54 -0.71
N PRO A 526 23.72 0.64 0.39
CA PRO A 526 23.22 0.46 1.74
C PRO A 526 22.22 1.55 2.17
N ASN A 527 22.20 2.70 1.49
CA ASN A 527 21.27 3.79 1.69
C ASN A 527 20.20 3.87 0.59
N GLY A 528 20.10 2.86 -0.23
CA GLY A 528 19.07 2.75 -1.25
C GLY A 528 17.66 2.63 -0.66
N PRO A 529 16.61 2.64 -1.51
CA PRO A 529 15.23 2.62 -1.07
C PRO A 529 14.88 1.43 -0.18
N ALA A 530 14.09 1.72 0.86
CA ALA A 530 13.80 0.82 1.99
C ALA A 530 13.25 -0.58 1.63
N MET A 531 12.57 -0.73 0.48
CA MET A 531 11.96 -1.99 0.06
C MET A 531 12.99 -3.05 -0.37
N THR A 532 14.21 -2.65 -0.70
CA THR A 532 15.23 -3.50 -1.34
C THR A 532 15.61 -4.71 -0.47
N TRP A 533 15.95 -4.49 0.79
CA TRP A 533 16.46 -5.55 1.66
C TRP A 533 15.44 -6.64 1.98
N GLY A 534 14.13 -6.30 1.94
CA GLY A 534 13.06 -7.28 2.05
C GLY A 534 13.10 -8.34 0.96
N MET A 535 13.44 -7.97 -0.29
CA MET A 535 13.53 -8.89 -1.44
C MET A 535 14.72 -9.83 -1.32
N PHE A 536 15.87 -9.34 -0.87
CA PHE A 536 17.01 -10.20 -0.53
C PHE A 536 16.66 -11.18 0.59
N ALA A 537 15.96 -10.72 1.63
CA ALA A 537 15.54 -11.58 2.74
C ALA A 537 14.63 -12.72 2.27
N VAL A 538 13.60 -12.44 1.46
CA VAL A 538 12.74 -13.48 0.84
C VAL A 538 13.57 -14.49 0.10
N SER A 539 14.53 -14.02 -0.69
CA SER A 539 15.34 -14.85 -1.57
C SER A 539 16.29 -15.76 -0.81
N TRP A 540 16.93 -15.27 0.26
CA TRP A 540 17.75 -16.11 1.13
C TRP A 540 16.93 -17.14 1.93
N LEU A 541 15.69 -16.80 2.32
CA LEU A 541 14.77 -17.76 2.95
C LEU A 541 14.40 -18.90 1.98
N GLU A 542 14.21 -18.62 0.69
CA GLU A 542 14.02 -19.66 -0.33
C GLU A 542 15.17 -20.66 -0.37
N LEU A 543 16.38 -20.20 -0.14
CA LEU A 543 17.59 -21.04 -0.12
C LEU A 543 17.89 -21.68 1.25
N GLY A 544 17.01 -21.49 2.24
CA GLY A 544 17.18 -22.04 3.59
C GLY A 544 18.14 -21.26 4.49
N GLU A 545 18.55 -20.03 4.11
CA GLU A 545 19.55 -19.21 4.80
C GLU A 545 18.88 -18.20 5.75
N ALA A 546 18.22 -18.69 6.80
CA ALA A 546 17.43 -17.88 7.72
C ALA A 546 18.25 -16.78 8.44
N GLU A 547 19.50 -17.05 8.81
CA GLU A 547 20.37 -16.07 9.48
C GLU A 547 20.76 -14.90 8.59
N LYS A 548 21.05 -15.18 7.30
CA LYS A 548 21.31 -14.13 6.30
C LYS A 548 20.08 -13.28 6.08
N ALA A 549 18.92 -13.91 5.94
CA ALA A 549 17.65 -13.23 5.77
C ALA A 549 17.34 -12.31 6.96
N GLN A 550 17.56 -12.77 8.19
CA GLN A 550 17.37 -11.97 9.40
C GLN A 550 18.27 -10.75 9.42
N HIS A 551 19.56 -10.92 9.11
CA HIS A 551 20.51 -9.80 9.05
C HIS A 551 20.08 -8.72 8.04
N LEU A 552 19.53 -9.13 6.89
CA LEU A 552 19.05 -8.20 5.86
C LEU A 552 17.75 -7.51 6.30
N LEU A 553 16.84 -8.24 6.94
CA LEU A 553 15.63 -7.65 7.48
C LEU A 553 15.93 -6.60 8.56
N GLU A 554 16.98 -6.82 9.37
CA GLU A 554 17.44 -5.84 10.37
C GLU A 554 17.88 -4.52 9.75
N LYS A 555 18.39 -4.52 8.51
CA LYS A 555 18.73 -3.29 7.79
C LYS A 555 17.51 -2.40 7.55
N CYS A 556 16.33 -3.00 7.30
CA CYS A 556 15.09 -2.28 7.09
C CYS A 556 14.66 -1.44 8.31
N PHE A 557 15.01 -1.87 9.54
CA PHE A 557 14.65 -1.12 10.74
C PHE A 557 15.30 0.27 10.84
N LYS A 558 16.35 0.54 10.07
CA LYS A 558 16.97 1.88 10.01
C LYS A 558 16.06 2.91 9.32
N ASN A 559 15.11 2.44 8.53
CA ASN A 559 14.14 3.29 7.84
C ASN A 559 12.93 3.66 8.70
N ILE A 560 12.79 3.07 9.90
CA ILE A 560 11.72 3.38 10.84
C ILE A 560 12.14 4.58 11.68
N GLN A 561 11.41 5.68 11.54
CA GLN A 561 11.72 6.95 12.16
C GLN A 561 10.74 7.30 13.29
N GLY A 562 11.32 7.76 14.39
CA GLY A 562 10.57 8.30 15.51
C GLY A 562 9.65 7.31 16.23
N PRO A 563 8.89 7.82 17.21
CA PRO A 563 8.09 6.98 18.10
C PRO A 563 6.85 6.39 17.41
N PHE A 564 6.40 6.96 16.30
CA PHE A 564 5.17 6.56 15.61
C PHE A 564 5.39 5.58 14.46
N GLN A 565 6.57 4.97 14.35
CA GLN A 565 6.92 3.96 13.34
C GLN A 565 6.71 4.46 11.90
N VAL A 566 6.96 5.74 11.62
CA VAL A 566 6.87 6.32 10.28
C VAL A 566 8.12 5.94 9.49
N TRP A 567 7.95 5.45 8.26
CA TRP A 567 9.06 5.06 7.41
C TRP A 567 9.60 6.22 6.57
N SER A 568 10.92 6.26 6.42
CA SER A 568 11.61 7.06 5.40
C SER A 568 12.11 6.16 4.26
N GLU A 569 12.28 6.73 3.09
CA GLU A 569 12.82 6.03 1.92
C GLU A 569 14.27 5.61 2.16
N SER A 570 15.10 6.52 2.61
CA SER A 570 16.50 6.27 2.94
C SER A 570 16.70 6.02 4.44
N SER A 571 17.73 5.25 4.79
CA SER A 571 18.01 4.85 6.16
C SER A 571 18.46 6.00 7.08
N ASP A 572 18.86 7.13 6.52
CA ASP A 572 19.23 8.37 7.23
C ASP A 572 18.03 9.31 7.50
N GLY A 573 16.82 8.91 7.13
CA GLY A 573 15.60 9.70 7.28
C GLY A 573 15.30 10.63 6.11
N SER A 574 16.11 10.64 5.07
CA SER A 574 15.89 11.41 3.85
C SER A 574 14.96 10.69 2.86
N GLY A 575 14.63 11.35 1.76
CA GLY A 575 13.72 10.86 0.74
C GLY A 575 12.25 10.95 1.17
N ALA A 576 11.41 10.15 0.54
CA ALA A 576 9.99 10.11 0.83
C ALA A 576 9.70 9.67 2.28
N VAL A 577 8.70 10.31 2.89
CA VAL A 577 8.26 10.07 4.27
C VAL A 577 6.88 9.41 4.26
N ASN A 578 6.61 8.61 5.27
CA ASN A 578 5.52 7.64 5.27
C ASN A 578 5.64 6.68 4.07
N PHE A 579 6.87 6.21 3.85
CA PHE A 579 7.25 5.47 2.64
C PHE A 579 6.60 4.09 2.61
N LEU A 580 5.38 4.05 2.07
CA LEU A 580 4.53 2.85 1.99
C LEU A 580 5.16 1.74 1.15
N THR A 581 5.95 2.10 0.16
CA THR A 581 6.72 1.14 -0.67
C THR A 581 7.67 0.32 0.18
N GLY A 582 8.42 0.98 1.05
CA GLY A 582 9.31 0.30 2.01
C GLY A 582 8.55 -0.60 2.97
N MET A 583 7.42 -0.11 3.49
CA MET A 583 6.53 -0.90 4.35
C MET A 583 6.00 -2.14 3.64
N GLY A 584 5.61 -2.00 2.36
CA GLY A 584 5.13 -3.11 1.54
C GLY A 584 6.20 -4.16 1.30
N GLY A 585 7.42 -3.76 0.93
CA GLY A 585 8.55 -4.67 0.77
C GLY A 585 8.94 -5.40 2.05
N PHE A 586 8.93 -4.69 3.19
CA PHE A 586 9.17 -5.28 4.50
C PHE A 586 8.08 -6.29 4.89
N LEU A 587 6.82 -5.94 4.68
CA LEU A 587 5.69 -6.83 4.95
C LEU A 587 5.77 -8.11 4.11
N GLN A 588 6.18 -7.99 2.83
CA GLN A 588 6.40 -9.14 1.96
C GLN A 588 7.50 -10.08 2.48
N ALA A 589 8.55 -9.55 3.09
CA ALA A 589 9.60 -10.39 3.68
C ALA A 589 9.07 -11.35 4.75
N VAL A 590 8.08 -10.92 5.52
CA VAL A 590 7.42 -11.76 6.52
C VAL A 590 6.34 -12.62 5.88
N LEU A 591 5.42 -12.04 5.11
CA LEU A 591 4.27 -12.75 4.54
C LEU A 591 4.66 -13.78 3.47
N PHE A 592 5.65 -13.49 2.65
CA PHE A 592 6.08 -14.38 1.56
C PHE A 592 7.47 -14.99 1.80
N GLY A 593 8.26 -14.40 2.70
CA GLY A 593 9.54 -14.94 3.11
C GLY A 593 9.40 -16.01 4.19
N TYR A 594 8.93 -15.67 5.39
CA TYR A 594 8.84 -16.62 6.51
C TYR A 594 7.85 -17.76 6.28
N THR A 595 6.78 -17.53 5.53
CA THR A 595 5.83 -18.58 5.16
C THR A 595 6.21 -19.33 3.90
N GLY A 596 7.04 -18.71 3.05
CA GLY A 596 7.29 -19.20 1.70
C GLY A 596 6.07 -19.18 0.80
N PHE A 597 5.03 -18.37 1.08
CA PHE A 597 3.84 -18.29 0.24
C PHE A 597 4.19 -17.88 -1.19
N ARG A 598 3.62 -18.63 -2.16
CA ARG A 598 3.64 -18.28 -3.58
C ARG A 598 2.27 -18.53 -4.17
N VAL A 599 1.68 -17.47 -4.67
CA VAL A 599 0.39 -17.52 -5.35
C VAL A 599 0.64 -18.00 -6.78
N GLN A 600 0.19 -19.21 -7.08
CA GLN A 600 0.34 -19.85 -8.39
C GLN A 600 -1.02 -20.09 -9.02
N LYS A 601 -1.07 -20.35 -10.32
CA LYS A 601 -2.29 -20.55 -11.11
C LYS A 601 -3.31 -21.50 -10.48
N LYS A 602 -2.85 -22.54 -9.77
CA LYS A 602 -3.72 -23.61 -9.26
C LYS A 602 -3.57 -23.88 -7.77
N CYS A 603 -2.69 -23.16 -7.08
CA CYS A 603 -2.45 -23.38 -5.67
C CYS A 603 -1.85 -22.15 -4.97
N LEU A 604 -1.99 -22.13 -3.67
CA LEU A 604 -1.19 -21.33 -2.77
C LEU A 604 -0.09 -22.26 -2.20
N ALA A 605 1.11 -22.15 -2.74
CA ALA A 605 2.26 -22.89 -2.26
C ALA A 605 2.82 -22.26 -0.98
N PHE A 606 3.47 -23.06 -0.12
CA PHE A 606 4.14 -22.62 1.10
C PHE A 606 5.40 -23.44 1.37
N SER A 607 6.38 -22.79 1.98
CA SER A 607 7.65 -23.42 2.42
C SER A 607 8.16 -22.64 3.64
N PRO A 608 7.60 -22.86 4.84
CA PRO A 608 7.83 -21.99 5.98
C PRO A 608 9.21 -22.20 6.60
N LEU A 609 9.89 -21.07 6.85
CA LEU A 609 11.17 -21.00 7.52
C LEU A 609 11.22 -19.76 8.42
N LEU A 610 11.37 -19.98 9.74
CA LEU A 610 11.47 -18.89 10.71
C LEU A 610 12.92 -18.66 11.10
N PRO A 611 13.37 -17.39 11.25
CA PRO A 611 14.62 -17.04 11.90
C PRO A 611 14.69 -17.55 13.36
N ASN A 612 15.90 -17.65 13.89
CA ASN A 612 16.13 -18.26 15.21
C ASN A 612 15.49 -17.50 16.38
N ASP A 613 15.37 -16.18 16.28
CA ASP A 613 14.74 -15.31 17.29
C ASP A 613 13.20 -15.31 17.23
N ILE A 614 12.61 -15.87 16.18
CA ILE A 614 11.15 -15.96 16.04
C ILE A 614 10.70 -17.37 16.45
N SER A 615 9.93 -17.46 17.53
CA SER A 615 9.39 -18.73 18.03
C SER A 615 8.08 -19.11 17.36
N GLU A 616 7.28 -18.13 16.95
CA GLU A 616 5.98 -18.31 16.35
C GLU A 616 5.61 -17.15 15.42
N LEU A 617 5.00 -17.45 14.29
CA LEU A 617 4.39 -16.50 13.38
C LEU A 617 2.91 -16.86 13.21
N CYS A 618 2.03 -15.94 13.60
CA CYS A 618 0.59 -16.08 13.42
C CYS A 618 0.12 -15.13 12.32
N ILE A 619 -0.44 -15.68 11.24
CA ILE A 619 -1.06 -14.91 10.16
C ILE A 619 -2.52 -15.29 10.08
N ARG A 620 -3.40 -14.31 10.36
CA ARG A 620 -4.85 -14.53 10.35
C ARG A 620 -5.48 -13.94 9.10
N GLY A 621 -6.41 -14.67 8.51
CA GLY A 621 -7.26 -14.20 7.43
C GLY A 621 -6.62 -14.23 6.05
N VAL A 622 -5.64 -15.09 5.81
CA VAL A 622 -5.14 -15.37 4.46
C VAL A 622 -6.30 -15.77 3.56
N ASN A 623 -6.55 -14.99 2.53
CA ASN A 623 -7.63 -15.22 1.59
C ASN A 623 -7.12 -16.00 0.37
N TYR A 624 -7.76 -17.11 0.06
CA TYR A 624 -7.48 -17.89 -1.12
C TYR A 624 -8.78 -18.52 -1.65
N LEU A 625 -9.11 -18.22 -2.89
CA LEU A 625 -10.32 -18.67 -3.59
C LEU A 625 -11.62 -18.42 -2.79
N GLY A 626 -11.73 -17.24 -2.19
CA GLY A 626 -12.88 -16.82 -1.39
C GLY A 626 -12.95 -17.43 0.02
N SER A 627 -12.00 -18.28 0.37
CA SER A 627 -11.88 -18.88 1.71
C SER A 627 -10.83 -18.16 2.55
N GLN A 628 -11.10 -17.96 3.85
CA GLN A 628 -10.16 -17.36 4.79
C GLN A 628 -9.52 -18.43 5.66
N MET A 629 -8.20 -18.37 5.80
CA MET A 629 -7.41 -19.29 6.60
C MET A 629 -6.55 -18.56 7.62
N ASP A 630 -6.46 -19.11 8.83
CA ASP A 630 -5.49 -18.71 9.84
C ASP A 630 -4.33 -19.68 9.85
N TRP A 631 -3.11 -19.15 9.87
CA TRP A 631 -1.86 -19.90 9.85
C TRP A 631 -1.07 -19.61 11.10
N LEU A 632 -0.63 -20.66 11.78
CA LEU A 632 0.25 -20.59 12.92
C LEU A 632 1.50 -21.42 12.63
N VAL A 633 2.60 -20.73 12.32
CA VAL A 633 3.89 -21.35 11.98
C VAL A 633 4.76 -21.37 13.22
N ARG A 634 5.23 -22.56 13.60
CA ARG A 634 6.16 -22.79 14.70
C ARG A 634 7.42 -23.46 14.20
N LYS A 635 8.37 -23.73 15.11
CA LYS A 635 9.65 -24.38 14.77
C LYS A 635 9.47 -25.75 14.12
N ASP A 636 8.51 -26.54 14.58
CA ASP A 636 8.36 -27.95 14.18
C ASP A 636 7.08 -28.23 13.38
N ASP A 637 6.08 -27.40 13.52
CA ASP A 637 4.75 -27.60 12.92
C ASP A 637 4.13 -26.32 12.36
N VAL A 638 3.11 -26.55 11.53
CA VAL A 638 2.21 -25.51 11.03
C VAL A 638 0.78 -25.95 11.32
N CYS A 639 0.02 -25.07 11.99
CA CYS A 639 -1.40 -25.27 12.19
C CYS A 639 -2.20 -24.36 11.24
N ILE A 640 -3.11 -24.93 10.48
CA ILE A 640 -3.96 -24.22 9.52
C ILE A 640 -5.41 -24.39 9.95
N ILE A 641 -6.15 -23.29 10.03
CA ILE A 641 -7.56 -23.28 10.36
C ILE A 641 -8.31 -22.57 9.23
N LEU A 642 -9.15 -23.30 8.53
CA LEU A 642 -10.12 -22.71 7.61
C LEU A 642 -11.22 -22.07 8.46
N ARG A 643 -11.44 -20.74 8.30
CA ARG A 643 -12.50 -20.05 9.04
C ARG A 643 -13.87 -20.50 8.58
N GLU A 644 -14.83 -20.54 9.52
CA GLU A 644 -16.24 -20.72 9.16
C GLU A 644 -16.67 -19.51 8.32
N GLN A 645 -17.28 -19.77 7.18
CA GLN A 645 -17.85 -18.69 6.38
C GLN A 645 -19.05 -18.12 7.14
N ALA A 646 -19.01 -16.83 7.46
CA ALA A 646 -20.23 -16.14 7.83
C ALA A 646 -21.19 -16.28 6.65
N SER A 647 -22.40 -16.76 6.92
CA SER A 647 -23.48 -16.91 5.94
C SER A 647 -23.89 -15.54 5.40
N SER A 648 -23.09 -14.98 4.50
CA SER A 648 -23.42 -13.76 3.79
C SER A 648 -23.91 -14.14 2.40
N ALA A 649 -25.16 -13.79 2.16
CA ALA A 649 -25.81 -13.83 0.87
C ALA A 649 -24.96 -13.10 -0.20
N GLY A 650 -24.34 -13.86 -1.08
CA GLY A 650 -23.59 -13.34 -2.22
C GLY A 650 -22.91 -14.50 -2.94
N ASN A 651 -23.04 -14.54 -4.26
CA ASN A 651 -22.62 -15.60 -5.20
C ASN A 651 -21.11 -15.96 -5.20
N ALA A 652 -20.39 -15.91 -4.08
CA ALA A 652 -19.02 -16.37 -4.00
C ALA A 652 -18.99 -17.90 -4.11
N LYS A 653 -18.35 -18.44 -5.13
CA LYS A 653 -18.10 -19.87 -5.27
C LYS A 653 -17.29 -20.34 -4.06
N SER A 654 -17.86 -21.23 -3.27
CA SER A 654 -17.13 -21.94 -2.21
C SER A 654 -16.46 -23.17 -2.82
N TYR A 655 -15.17 -23.31 -2.55
CA TYR A 655 -14.39 -24.48 -2.99
C TYR A 655 -13.97 -25.31 -1.78
N ASP A 656 -14.07 -26.62 -1.91
CA ASP A 656 -13.44 -27.54 -0.97
C ASP A 656 -11.92 -27.50 -1.17
N LEU A 657 -11.20 -27.13 -0.12
CA LEU A 657 -9.75 -26.98 -0.11
C LEU A 657 -9.06 -28.14 0.62
N GLN A 658 -7.85 -28.46 0.20
CA GLN A 658 -6.98 -29.43 0.84
C GLN A 658 -5.54 -28.92 0.89
N VAL A 659 -4.81 -29.38 1.91
CA VAL A 659 -3.35 -29.25 1.99
C VAL A 659 -2.72 -30.49 1.34
N VAL A 660 -1.68 -30.29 0.56
CA VAL A 660 -0.87 -31.36 -0.01
C VAL A 660 0.58 -31.17 0.43
N LEU A 661 1.16 -32.16 1.10
CA LEU A 661 2.54 -32.14 1.57
C LEU A 661 3.51 -32.59 0.49
N LYS A 662 4.65 -31.91 0.35
CA LYS A 662 5.63 -32.20 -0.70
C LYS A 662 6.33 -33.54 -0.47
N SER A 663 6.73 -33.85 0.76
CA SER A 663 7.52 -35.02 1.10
C SER A 663 6.78 -36.34 0.89
N SER A 664 5.52 -36.37 1.32
CA SER A 664 4.67 -37.61 1.36
C SER A 664 3.61 -37.67 0.26
N GLY A 665 3.30 -36.51 -0.36
CA GLY A 665 2.12 -36.41 -1.23
C GLY A 665 0.79 -36.53 -0.48
N ALA A 666 0.80 -36.49 0.86
CA ALA A 666 -0.40 -36.63 1.69
C ALA A 666 -1.37 -35.49 1.40
N LYS A 667 -2.64 -35.82 1.20
CA LYS A 667 -3.74 -34.89 0.95
C LYS A 667 -4.63 -34.82 2.19
N ILE A 668 -4.72 -33.63 2.77
CA ILE A 668 -5.44 -33.39 4.02
C ILE A 668 -6.54 -32.36 3.75
N PRO A 669 -7.84 -32.76 3.77
CA PRO A 669 -8.94 -31.82 3.57
C PRO A 669 -9.00 -30.78 4.69
N LEU A 670 -9.26 -29.52 4.30
CA LEU A 670 -9.53 -28.42 5.23
C LEU A 670 -11.04 -28.37 5.51
N THR A 671 -11.42 -28.55 6.77
CA THR A 671 -12.81 -28.46 7.21
C THR A 671 -12.99 -27.15 8.01
N PRO A 672 -14.02 -26.33 7.72
CA PRO A 672 -14.27 -25.11 8.48
C PRO A 672 -14.28 -25.33 10.00
N GLY A 673 -13.61 -24.45 10.75
CA GLY A 673 -13.50 -24.50 12.21
C GLY A 673 -12.60 -25.60 12.78
N LYS A 674 -12.07 -26.51 11.98
CA LYS A 674 -11.21 -27.59 12.45
C LYS A 674 -9.73 -27.31 12.16
N PRO A 675 -8.86 -27.28 13.19
CA PRO A 675 -7.43 -27.10 12.99
C PRO A 675 -6.82 -28.34 12.31
N VAL A 676 -5.95 -28.10 11.34
CA VAL A 676 -5.11 -29.11 10.71
C VAL A 676 -3.66 -28.79 11.05
N THR A 677 -3.01 -29.69 11.78
CA THR A 677 -1.60 -29.54 12.12
C THR A 677 -0.76 -30.48 11.26
N ILE A 678 0.25 -29.93 10.61
CA ILE A 678 1.17 -30.62 9.72
C ILE A 678 2.63 -30.38 10.17
N PRO A 679 3.57 -31.24 9.83
CA PRO A 679 5.00 -30.95 9.98
C PRO A 679 5.36 -29.65 9.24
N ARG A 680 6.37 -28.94 9.74
CA ARG A 680 6.90 -27.76 9.06
C ARG A 680 7.73 -28.17 7.84
N GLU A 681 7.06 -28.38 6.73
CA GLU A 681 7.66 -28.75 5.44
C GLU A 681 6.96 -28.02 4.29
N PRO A 682 7.56 -28.00 3.08
CA PRO A 682 6.92 -27.45 1.89
C PRO A 682 5.64 -28.20 1.51
N GLY A 683 4.66 -27.44 1.04
CA GLY A 683 3.39 -27.97 0.57
C GLY A 683 2.61 -26.92 -0.22
N TYR A 684 1.35 -27.21 -0.47
CA TYR A 684 0.45 -26.26 -1.11
C TYR A 684 -1.02 -26.48 -0.71
N VAL A 685 -1.79 -25.41 -0.73
CA VAL A 685 -3.25 -25.46 -0.62
C VAL A 685 -3.86 -25.40 -2.02
N CYS A 686 -4.77 -26.31 -2.32
CA CYS A 686 -5.46 -26.36 -3.62
C CYS A 686 -6.90 -26.87 -3.48
N LYS A 687 -7.68 -26.80 -4.55
CA LYS A 687 -9.01 -27.42 -4.62
C LYS A 687 -8.91 -28.95 -4.54
N VAL A 688 -9.83 -29.58 -3.85
CA VAL A 688 -9.90 -31.05 -3.72
C VAL A 688 -9.98 -31.76 -5.09
N ALA A 689 -10.68 -31.17 -6.04
CA ALA A 689 -10.83 -31.71 -7.39
C ALA A 689 -9.60 -31.47 -8.31
N SER A 690 -8.54 -30.79 -7.83
CA SER A 690 -7.36 -30.49 -8.65
C SER A 690 -6.50 -31.74 -8.84
N THR A 691 -6.24 -32.11 -10.08
CA THR A 691 -5.32 -33.20 -10.45
C THR A 691 -3.88 -32.72 -10.68
N SER A 692 -3.64 -31.43 -10.58
CA SER A 692 -2.34 -30.81 -10.87
C SER A 692 -1.41 -30.84 -9.68
N THR A 693 -0.15 -31.17 -9.91
CA THR A 693 0.95 -30.98 -8.96
C THR A 693 1.44 -29.54 -9.05
N CYS A 694 1.32 -28.80 -7.98
CA CYS A 694 1.98 -27.51 -7.81
C CYS A 694 3.27 -27.75 -7.02
N TRP A 695 4.38 -27.24 -7.49
CA TRP A 695 5.62 -27.31 -6.73
C TRP A 695 6.16 -25.91 -6.54
N PRO A 696 6.49 -25.52 -5.28
CA PRO A 696 7.11 -24.21 -5.02
C PRO A 696 8.55 -24.22 -5.48
N PHE A 697 9.08 -24.46 -6.50
CA PHE A 697 10.51 -24.43 -6.95
C PHE A 697 11.08 -25.76 -7.43
#